data_3c5512a7692fdd8fd9c14825f11b7f76
#
_entry.id   3c5512a7692fdd8fd9c14825f11b7f76
#
_cell.length_a   1.000
_cell.length_b   1.000
_cell.length_c   1.000
_cell.angle_alpha   90.00
_cell.angle_beta   90.00
_cell.angle_gamma   90.00
#
_symmetry.space_group_name_H-M   'P 1'
#
loop_
_entity.id
_entity.type
_entity.pdbx_description
1 polymer ?
#
loop_
_entity_poly.entity_id
_entity_poly.type
_entity_poly.pdbx_seq_one_letter_code
_entity_poly.pdbx_strand_id
1 'polypeptide(L)'
;DWSSDVCSSDLIEVQGTKAYTVRQVFQSPDDEAFYGLGQHQADEFNYKGKNEELFQYNTKVSVPFIVSNKNYGILWDSYSLCRFGDPRDYAQLSTVFKLYDKEGKEGALTGTYVPSQKSTAETLVRREDSVYFEHLKSEDLSKVVNLPEGFPFMGSQVTYEGEIEPMESGRFRFILYYAGYTKVYIDGELVVPERWRTAWNPNSYKFAVDLKAGKRVPLKIEWIPDGYVSYCGLRALSPVSAEEQNKQSWWGEMQNEIDYYFVYGEDMDEVISGYRALTGKSQIMPKWAMGYWQSRERYKTQEEILDALKEFRKRQIPIDNIVLDWSYWPENAWGSHEFDKARFPDPKGMVDSIHALNAKMMISVWPKFYMTTEHYKEFDEKGWMYQQAVKDSIRDWIGPGYIGSFYDAYAESARKLFWKQMEDHLYPLGIDAWWMDASEPNVRDCTDLAYRKALCGPTALGPSDQYFNAYALMNAEAIYDGQRAVDNDKRVFLLTRSGFAGLQRYSTATWSGDIATRWEDMKAQISAGLNFAVSGIPYWTMDIGGFCVEKRYEDGQKEFNKTGKENADYKEWRELNTRWYQFGAFCPLFRAHGQYPFREVWNIAPEGHPAYSSIVYYTKLRYTMMPYIYSLAGMTYFDDYTIMRPLVMDFTADTKVNNISDQFMFGPALMAAPVYEYGARTR
;
A
#
# COMPACT_ATOMS: atom_id res chain seq x y z
N ASP A 1 -18.50 -32.96 1.60
CA ASP A 1 -19.78 -32.87 2.31
C ASP A 1 -20.04 -31.39 2.64
N TRP A 2 -21.06 -30.83 1.98
CA TRP A 2 -21.54 -29.49 2.21
C TRP A 2 -22.51 -29.52 3.38
N SER A 3 -22.15 -29.04 4.54
CA SER A 3 -23.06 -28.94 5.66
C SER A 3 -23.88 -27.63 5.59
N SER A 4 -25.11 -27.68 6.09
CA SER A 4 -26.08 -26.57 6.05
C SER A 4 -25.68 -25.32 6.87
N ASP A 5 -24.61 -25.41 7.68
CA ASP A 5 -24.11 -24.29 8.50
C ASP A 5 -23.06 -23.43 7.79
N VAL A 6 -22.96 -23.56 6.47
CA VAL A 6 -21.86 -23.06 5.65
C VAL A 6 -22.09 -21.64 5.13
N CYS A 7 -23.35 -21.18 5.12
CA CYS A 7 -23.72 -19.86 4.62
C CYS A 7 -24.58 -19.11 5.65
N SER A 8 -24.32 -17.82 5.84
CA SER A 8 -25.22 -16.91 6.54
C SER A 8 -25.43 -15.64 5.73
N SER A 9 -26.62 -15.05 5.85
CA SER A 9 -26.94 -13.78 5.23
C SER A 9 -27.90 -12.98 6.11
N ASP A 10 -27.58 -11.70 6.29
CA ASP A 10 -28.43 -10.74 6.98
C ASP A 10 -28.86 -9.63 6.02
N LEU A 11 -30.16 -9.34 5.98
CA LEU A 11 -30.68 -8.27 5.13
C LEU A 11 -30.24 -6.91 5.68
N ILE A 12 -29.66 -6.10 4.83
CA ILE A 12 -29.27 -4.71 5.13
C ILE A 12 -29.89 -3.74 4.14
N GLU A 13 -30.02 -2.48 4.52
CA GLU A 13 -30.47 -1.41 3.64
C GLU A 13 -29.58 -0.19 3.81
N VAL A 14 -28.96 0.26 2.70
CA VAL A 14 -28.10 1.44 2.66
C VAL A 14 -28.59 2.36 1.55
N GLN A 15 -28.89 3.62 1.89
CA GLN A 15 -29.38 4.63 0.94
C GLN A 15 -30.57 4.16 0.08
N GLY A 16 -31.46 3.36 0.67
CA GLY A 16 -32.64 2.81 0.00
C GLY A 16 -32.37 1.57 -0.88
N THR A 17 -31.13 1.13 -0.99
CA THR A 17 -30.76 -0.12 -1.65
C THR A 17 -30.74 -1.26 -0.65
N LYS A 18 -31.48 -2.34 -0.93
CA LYS A 18 -31.52 -3.55 -0.13
C LYS A 18 -30.53 -4.57 -0.68
N ALA A 19 -29.73 -5.16 0.20
CA ALA A 19 -28.78 -6.20 -0.11
C ALA A 19 -28.53 -7.06 1.15
N TYR A 20 -27.52 -7.88 1.13
CA TYR A 20 -27.19 -8.79 2.22
C TYR A 20 -25.74 -8.62 2.67
N THR A 21 -25.51 -8.72 3.97
CA THR A 21 -24.23 -9.17 4.50
C THR A 21 -24.17 -10.67 4.35
N VAL A 22 -23.14 -11.20 3.72
CA VAL A 22 -23.06 -12.64 3.39
C VAL A 22 -21.78 -13.25 3.95
N ARG A 23 -21.85 -14.53 4.28
CA ARG A 23 -20.68 -15.35 4.67
C ARG A 23 -20.76 -16.73 4.05
N GLN A 24 -19.64 -17.18 3.44
CA GLN A 24 -19.45 -18.54 2.93
C GLN A 24 -18.27 -19.18 3.66
N VAL A 25 -18.43 -20.40 4.12
CA VAL A 25 -17.40 -21.16 4.84
C VAL A 25 -17.03 -22.41 4.06
N PHE A 26 -15.72 -22.71 4.02
CA PHE A 26 -15.17 -23.90 3.39
C PHE A 26 -14.35 -24.69 4.41
N GLN A 27 -14.33 -26.00 4.27
CA GLN A 27 -13.40 -26.86 5.01
C GLN A 27 -11.98 -26.64 4.48
N SER A 28 -11.00 -26.64 5.36
CA SER A 28 -9.60 -26.41 5.03
C SER A 28 -8.73 -27.34 5.89
N PRO A 29 -8.11 -28.39 5.31
CA PRO A 29 -7.27 -29.31 6.05
C PRO A 29 -6.01 -28.63 6.63
N ASP A 30 -5.40 -29.23 7.66
CA ASP A 30 -4.26 -28.65 8.39
C ASP A 30 -3.04 -28.35 7.51
N ASP A 31 -2.83 -29.16 6.47
CA ASP A 31 -1.70 -29.06 5.53
C ASP A 31 -1.94 -28.08 4.38
N GLU A 32 -3.06 -27.37 4.40
CA GLU A 32 -3.40 -26.36 3.40
C GLU A 32 -2.73 -25.02 3.70
N ALA A 33 -2.31 -24.35 2.64
CA ALA A 33 -1.74 -23.02 2.68
C ALA A 33 -2.42 -22.11 1.64
N PHE A 34 -2.57 -20.81 1.95
CA PHE A 34 -3.27 -19.86 1.11
C PHE A 34 -2.41 -18.66 0.80
N TYR A 35 -2.45 -18.21 -0.45
CA TYR A 35 -1.67 -17.08 -0.97
C TYR A 35 -2.56 -16.18 -1.83
N GLY A 36 -2.16 -14.90 -2.00
CA GLY A 36 -2.90 -13.97 -2.82
C GLY A 36 -3.46 -12.80 -2.02
N LEU A 37 -4.72 -12.45 -2.22
CA LEU A 37 -5.45 -11.32 -1.60
C LEU A 37 -4.89 -9.92 -1.94
N GLY A 38 -3.96 -9.79 -2.89
CA GLY A 38 -3.29 -8.55 -3.23
C GLY A 38 -1.99 -8.34 -2.44
N GLN A 39 -1.69 -7.09 -2.06
CA GLN A 39 -0.54 -6.77 -1.23
C GLN A 39 -0.96 -6.13 0.09
N HIS A 40 -0.35 -6.56 1.19
CA HIS A 40 -0.58 -6.06 2.54
C HIS A 40 0.75 -5.91 3.27
N GLN A 41 0.88 -4.90 4.16
CA GLN A 41 2.14 -4.53 4.80
C GLN A 41 2.38 -5.20 6.17
N ALA A 42 1.70 -6.32 6.43
CA ALA A 42 1.78 -7.02 7.71
C ALA A 42 2.90 -8.09 7.79
N ASP A 43 3.70 -8.24 6.73
CA ASP A 43 4.70 -9.32 6.58
C ASP A 43 4.06 -10.72 6.73
N GLU A 44 2.85 -10.88 6.22
CA GLU A 44 2.12 -12.15 6.15
C GLU A 44 2.21 -12.72 4.74
N PHE A 45 2.58 -14.00 4.63
CA PHE A 45 2.68 -14.68 3.35
C PHE A 45 1.62 -15.77 3.21
N ASN A 46 1.60 -16.74 4.12
CA ASN A 46 0.59 -17.79 4.16
C ASN A 46 -0.58 -17.34 5.04
N TYR A 47 -1.77 -17.25 4.44
CA TYR A 47 -2.98 -16.81 5.12
C TYR A 47 -3.75 -17.91 5.86
N LYS A 48 -3.23 -19.16 5.93
CA LYS A 48 -3.85 -20.23 6.72
C LYS A 48 -3.98 -19.81 8.19
N GLY A 49 -5.20 -19.84 8.71
CA GLY A 49 -5.50 -19.42 10.09
C GLY A 49 -5.33 -17.92 10.36
N LYS A 50 -5.15 -17.11 9.32
CA LYS A 50 -5.08 -15.65 9.37
C LYS A 50 -6.42 -15.04 9.03
N ASN A 51 -6.51 -13.72 9.18
CA ASN A 51 -7.63 -12.93 8.69
C ASN A 51 -7.13 -11.68 7.97
N GLU A 52 -7.80 -11.32 6.89
CA GLU A 52 -7.52 -10.09 6.16
C GLU A 52 -8.82 -9.39 5.77
N GLU A 53 -8.86 -8.09 6.02
CA GLU A 53 -9.94 -7.22 5.60
C GLU A 53 -9.56 -6.55 4.28
N LEU A 54 -10.36 -6.76 3.25
CA LEU A 54 -10.06 -6.38 1.88
C LEU A 54 -10.74 -5.07 1.51
N PHE A 55 -9.99 -3.99 1.62
CA PHE A 55 -10.36 -2.67 1.13
C PHE A 55 -9.11 -1.93 0.63
N GLN A 56 -9.30 -0.98 -0.26
CA GLN A 56 -8.19 -0.22 -0.83
C GLN A 56 -7.76 0.89 0.13
N TYR A 57 -6.46 1.00 0.38
CA TYR A 57 -5.85 2.04 1.20
C TYR A 57 -4.41 2.29 0.76
N ASN A 58 -3.85 3.46 1.06
CA ASN A 58 -2.42 3.71 0.82
C ASN A 58 -1.58 2.61 1.50
N THR A 59 -0.67 1.99 0.77
CA THR A 59 0.12 0.80 1.13
C THR A 59 -0.63 -0.53 1.14
N LYS A 60 -1.91 -0.55 0.76
CA LYS A 60 -2.72 -1.75 0.74
C LYS A 60 -3.49 -1.86 -0.58
N VAL A 61 -3.26 -2.94 -1.32
CA VAL A 61 -4.04 -3.29 -2.53
C VAL A 61 -4.77 -4.58 -2.26
N SER A 62 -6.08 -4.56 -2.35
CA SER A 62 -6.93 -5.72 -2.07
C SER A 62 -7.48 -6.31 -3.34
N VAL A 63 -7.20 -7.59 -3.56
CA VAL A 63 -7.72 -8.41 -4.66
C VAL A 63 -8.43 -9.61 -4.05
N PRO A 64 -9.74 -9.78 -4.25
CA PRO A 64 -10.52 -10.85 -3.62
C PRO A 64 -10.31 -12.21 -4.31
N PHE A 65 -9.04 -12.58 -4.50
CA PHE A 65 -8.64 -13.85 -5.10
C PHE A 65 -7.57 -14.52 -4.25
N ILE A 66 -7.78 -15.78 -3.92
CA ILE A 66 -6.86 -16.61 -3.14
C ILE A 66 -6.53 -17.89 -3.90
N VAL A 67 -5.28 -18.35 -3.76
CA VAL A 67 -4.79 -19.60 -4.34
C VAL A 67 -4.32 -20.53 -3.22
N SER A 68 -4.76 -21.78 -3.25
CA SER A 68 -4.36 -22.83 -2.33
C SER A 68 -3.18 -23.64 -2.89
N ASN A 69 -2.30 -24.13 -1.99
CA ASN A 69 -1.31 -25.15 -2.35
C ASN A 69 -1.92 -26.49 -2.77
N LYS A 70 -3.24 -26.61 -2.76
CA LYS A 70 -4.01 -27.76 -3.29
C LYS A 70 -4.44 -27.53 -4.76
N ASN A 71 -3.81 -26.57 -5.44
CA ASN A 71 -4.02 -26.27 -6.87
C ASN A 71 -5.45 -25.85 -7.21
N TYR A 72 -6.05 -25.03 -6.35
CA TYR A 72 -7.29 -24.34 -6.68
C TYR A 72 -7.24 -22.87 -6.22
N GLY A 73 -8.09 -22.05 -6.80
CA GLY A 73 -8.31 -20.67 -6.39
C GLY A 73 -9.79 -20.37 -6.19
N ILE A 74 -10.06 -19.37 -5.37
CA ILE A 74 -11.40 -18.81 -5.19
C ILE A 74 -11.32 -17.32 -5.49
N LEU A 75 -12.03 -16.87 -6.51
CA LEU A 75 -12.32 -15.49 -6.81
C LEU A 75 -13.67 -15.14 -6.19
N TRP A 76 -13.69 -14.29 -5.18
CA TRP A 76 -14.90 -13.76 -4.58
C TRP A 76 -15.38 -12.56 -5.38
N ASP A 77 -16.49 -12.71 -6.11
CA ASP A 77 -16.94 -11.69 -7.07
C ASP A 77 -17.79 -10.62 -6.39
N SER A 78 -17.12 -9.69 -5.75
CA SER A 78 -17.76 -8.58 -5.03
C SER A 78 -16.88 -7.35 -4.99
N TYR A 79 -17.45 -6.18 -5.30
CA TYR A 79 -16.80 -4.87 -5.16
C TYR A 79 -16.95 -4.28 -3.76
N SER A 80 -17.75 -4.89 -2.89
CA SER A 80 -17.95 -4.50 -1.50
C SER A 80 -16.69 -4.75 -0.65
N LEU A 81 -16.69 -4.20 0.57
CA LEU A 81 -15.75 -4.63 1.60
C LEU A 81 -15.90 -6.13 1.84
N CYS A 82 -14.78 -6.85 1.78
CA CYS A 82 -14.74 -8.29 2.01
C CYS A 82 -13.75 -8.63 3.12
N ARG A 83 -13.93 -9.80 3.73
CA ARG A 83 -12.99 -10.37 4.70
C ARG A 83 -12.69 -11.81 4.34
N PHE A 84 -11.42 -12.18 4.40
CA PHE A 84 -10.97 -13.56 4.31
C PHE A 84 -10.55 -14.06 5.69
N GLY A 85 -10.89 -15.31 6.01
CA GLY A 85 -10.57 -15.95 7.28
C GLY A 85 -11.58 -15.62 8.37
N ASP A 86 -11.13 -15.39 9.60
CA ASP A 86 -11.99 -15.06 10.72
C ASP A 86 -12.68 -13.69 10.53
N PRO A 87 -14.01 -13.63 10.42
CA PRO A 87 -14.70 -12.39 10.15
C PRO A 87 -14.94 -11.53 11.39
N ARG A 88 -14.56 -12.00 12.58
CA ARG A 88 -14.75 -11.24 13.83
C ARG A 88 -13.94 -9.95 13.82
N ASP A 89 -14.52 -8.89 14.36
CA ASP A 89 -13.81 -7.64 14.59
C ASP A 89 -12.83 -7.77 15.75
N TYR A 90 -11.63 -7.21 15.59
CA TYR A 90 -10.71 -7.04 16.71
C TYR A 90 -11.34 -6.12 17.76
N ALA A 91 -11.48 -6.63 18.99
CA ALA A 91 -12.13 -5.95 20.09
C ALA A 91 -11.12 -5.19 20.97
N GLN A 92 -11.59 -4.21 21.71
CA GLN A 92 -10.78 -3.54 22.73
C GLN A 92 -10.27 -4.54 23.76
N LEU A 93 -9.08 -4.29 24.31
CA LEU A 93 -8.43 -5.19 25.27
C LEU A 93 -9.34 -5.52 26.46
N SER A 94 -10.08 -4.55 26.98
CA SER A 94 -11.03 -4.72 28.09
C SER A 94 -12.21 -5.67 27.80
N THR A 95 -12.50 -5.92 26.51
CA THR A 95 -13.51 -6.90 26.09
C THR A 95 -12.99 -8.33 26.08
N VAL A 96 -11.67 -8.48 25.81
CA VAL A 96 -11.02 -9.80 25.63
C VAL A 96 -10.32 -10.26 26.91
N PHE A 97 -9.84 -9.31 27.73
CA PHE A 97 -9.06 -9.56 28.94
C PHE A 97 -9.64 -8.80 30.13
N LYS A 98 -9.40 -9.31 31.35
CA LYS A 98 -9.43 -8.45 32.50
C LYS A 98 -8.14 -7.64 32.52
N LEU A 99 -8.26 -6.34 32.72
CA LEU A 99 -7.13 -5.41 32.77
C LEU A 99 -6.83 -5.06 34.22
N TYR A 100 -5.56 -4.88 34.54
CA TYR A 100 -5.10 -4.41 35.83
C TYR A 100 -4.08 -3.29 35.64
N ASP A 101 -4.23 -2.20 36.40
CA ASP A 101 -3.26 -1.10 36.38
C ASP A 101 -1.94 -1.46 37.13
N LYS A 102 -0.99 -0.54 37.16
CA LYS A 102 0.32 -0.75 37.84
C LYS A 102 0.22 -1.04 39.36
N GLU A 103 -0.86 -0.59 39.97
CA GLU A 103 -1.16 -0.88 41.39
C GLU A 103 -1.95 -2.20 41.57
N GLY A 104 -2.24 -2.90 40.48
CA GLY A 104 -3.00 -4.16 40.49
C GLY A 104 -4.50 -4.02 40.60
N LYS A 105 -5.04 -2.81 40.42
CA LYS A 105 -6.48 -2.56 40.46
C LYS A 105 -7.13 -2.92 39.12
N GLU A 106 -8.18 -3.72 39.20
CA GLU A 106 -8.92 -4.21 38.01
C GLU A 106 -9.65 -3.09 37.27
N GLY A 107 -9.80 -3.25 35.95
CA GLY A 107 -10.67 -2.50 35.05
C GLY A 107 -9.93 -1.53 34.09
N ALA A 108 -8.62 -1.37 34.22
CA ALA A 108 -7.85 -0.49 33.31
C ALA A 108 -6.35 -0.80 33.34
N LEU A 109 -5.61 -0.26 32.39
CA LEU A 109 -4.15 -0.09 32.41
C LEU A 109 -3.80 1.28 33.00
N THR A 110 -2.52 1.51 33.29
CA THR A 110 -2.00 2.83 33.62
C THR A 110 -1.42 3.48 32.36
N GLY A 111 -1.98 4.59 31.92
CA GLY A 111 -1.44 5.47 30.89
C GLY A 111 -0.58 6.56 31.51
N THR A 112 0.67 6.68 31.08
CA THR A 112 1.60 7.73 31.49
C THR A 112 2.01 8.55 30.27
N TYR A 113 1.73 9.85 30.31
CA TYR A 113 1.97 10.79 29.23
C TYR A 113 3.03 11.80 29.67
N VAL A 114 4.26 11.63 29.22
CA VAL A 114 5.39 12.52 29.53
C VAL A 114 5.55 13.53 28.39
N PRO A 115 5.37 14.83 28.63
CA PRO A 115 5.52 15.83 27.58
C PRO A 115 6.94 15.87 27.00
N SER A 116 7.07 16.39 25.79
CA SER A 116 8.37 16.70 25.21
C SER A 116 9.21 17.56 26.14
N GLN A 117 10.53 17.34 26.19
CA GLN A 117 11.48 18.15 26.98
C GLN A 117 11.41 19.66 26.67
N LYS A 118 10.84 20.05 25.55
CA LYS A 118 10.64 21.45 25.16
C LYS A 118 9.36 22.06 25.72
N SER A 119 8.52 21.27 26.37
CA SER A 119 7.23 21.68 26.94
C SER A 119 7.36 21.93 28.44
N THR A 120 6.53 22.88 28.94
CA THR A 120 6.36 23.13 30.39
C THR A 120 5.14 22.39 30.97
N ALA A 121 4.45 21.57 30.17
CA ALA A 121 3.33 20.78 30.64
C ALA A 121 3.79 19.70 31.62
N GLU A 122 2.93 19.37 32.57
CA GLU A 122 3.20 18.32 33.56
C GLU A 122 2.92 16.93 32.98
N THR A 123 3.58 15.91 33.57
CA THR A 123 3.29 14.51 33.24
C THR A 123 1.87 14.16 33.71
N LEU A 124 1.09 13.61 32.81
CA LEU A 124 -0.24 13.11 33.10
C LEU A 124 -0.20 11.62 33.32
N VAL A 125 -0.80 11.17 34.43
CA VAL A 125 -1.02 9.74 34.69
C VAL A 125 -2.50 9.51 34.91
N ARG A 126 -3.06 8.54 34.19
CA ARG A 126 -4.49 8.18 34.30
C ARG A 126 -4.73 6.69 34.06
N ARG A 127 -5.90 6.24 34.43
CA ARG A 127 -6.36 4.87 34.14
C ARG A 127 -6.99 4.84 32.75
N GLU A 128 -6.59 3.85 31.94
CA GLU A 128 -7.05 3.67 30.56
C GLU A 128 -7.69 2.28 30.42
N ASP A 129 -8.99 2.25 30.12
CA ASP A 129 -9.73 1.03 29.84
C ASP A 129 -9.53 0.54 28.38
N SER A 130 -8.92 1.38 27.55
CA SER A 130 -8.64 1.12 26.16
C SER A 130 -7.35 1.79 25.70
N VAL A 131 -6.67 1.20 24.71
CA VAL A 131 -5.59 1.85 23.96
C VAL A 131 -6.19 2.21 22.60
N TYR A 132 -6.65 3.47 22.47
CA TYR A 132 -7.51 3.88 21.36
C TYR A 132 -7.24 5.31 20.89
N PHE A 133 -6.21 5.48 20.08
CA PHE A 133 -5.94 6.70 19.32
C PHE A 133 -5.80 6.31 17.85
N GLU A 134 -6.88 5.81 17.23
CA GLU A 134 -6.78 5.07 15.99
C GLU A 134 -7.19 5.84 14.76
N HIS A 135 -8.16 6.77 14.84
CA HIS A 135 -8.65 7.47 13.65
C HIS A 135 -9.37 8.77 13.95
N LEU A 136 -9.56 9.56 12.92
CA LEU A 136 -10.24 10.84 12.98
C LEU A 136 -11.24 10.96 11.84
N LYS A 137 -12.40 11.53 12.16
CA LYS A 137 -13.44 11.88 11.18
C LYS A 137 -13.33 13.31 10.67
N SER A 138 -12.81 14.23 11.49
CA SER A 138 -12.77 15.65 11.20
C SER A 138 -11.39 16.13 10.77
N GLU A 139 -11.34 17.30 10.17
CA GLU A 139 -10.10 17.99 9.83
C GLU A 139 -9.34 18.48 11.05
N ASP A 140 -10.03 18.67 12.16
CA ASP A 140 -9.41 19.08 13.41
C ASP A 140 -8.70 17.88 14.05
N LEU A 141 -7.52 17.65 13.57
CA LEU A 141 -6.65 16.58 14.03
C LEU A 141 -6.21 16.75 15.49
N SER A 142 -6.44 17.93 16.10
CA SER A 142 -6.19 18.16 17.54
C SER A 142 -7.29 17.59 18.44
N LYS A 143 -8.46 17.29 17.88
CA LYS A 143 -9.59 16.67 18.58
C LYS A 143 -9.58 15.16 18.44
N VAL A 144 -8.45 14.54 18.70
CA VAL A 144 -8.37 13.08 18.81
C VAL A 144 -9.15 12.62 20.02
N VAL A 145 -9.97 11.59 19.85
CA VAL A 145 -10.72 10.97 20.94
C VAL A 145 -9.73 10.60 22.07
N ASN A 146 -10.09 10.95 23.30
CA ASN A 146 -9.33 10.67 24.53
C ASN A 146 -8.04 11.43 24.77
N LEU A 147 -7.66 12.40 23.92
CA LEU A 147 -6.55 13.27 24.27
C LEU A 147 -6.89 14.26 25.37
N PRO A 148 -5.98 14.52 26.33
CA PRO A 148 -6.12 15.65 27.21
C PRO A 148 -6.11 16.94 26.39
N GLU A 149 -7.09 17.84 26.65
CA GLU A 149 -7.12 19.13 25.99
C GLU A 149 -5.82 19.89 26.22
N GLY A 150 -5.21 20.40 25.15
CA GLY A 150 -3.97 21.17 25.20
C GLY A 150 -2.70 20.36 25.49
N PHE A 151 -2.75 19.02 25.58
CA PHE A 151 -1.54 18.24 25.80
C PHE A 151 -0.60 18.26 24.56
N PRO A 152 0.70 18.60 24.73
CA PRO A 152 1.64 18.68 23.61
C PRO A 152 2.11 17.30 23.18
N PHE A 153 1.44 16.74 22.17
CA PHE A 153 1.66 15.38 21.71
C PHE A 153 2.99 15.14 21.00
N MET A 154 3.37 16.06 20.14
CA MET A 154 4.56 15.90 19.30
C MET A 154 5.82 15.78 20.15
N GLY A 155 6.50 14.63 20.03
CA GLY A 155 7.71 14.33 20.79
C GLY A 155 7.47 14.00 22.27
N SER A 156 6.22 13.78 22.70
CA SER A 156 5.91 13.21 24.01
C SER A 156 6.32 11.74 24.07
N GLN A 157 6.40 11.20 25.27
CA GLN A 157 6.57 9.76 25.51
C GLN A 157 5.32 9.25 26.21
N VAL A 158 4.66 8.29 25.60
CA VAL A 158 3.44 7.67 26.13
C VAL A 158 3.72 6.22 26.44
N THR A 159 3.31 5.77 27.62
CA THR A 159 3.42 4.38 28.04
C THR A 159 2.08 3.89 28.56
N TYR A 160 1.63 2.75 28.08
CA TYR A 160 0.51 2.00 28.66
C TYR A 160 1.10 0.78 29.36
N GLU A 161 0.86 0.64 30.66
CA GLU A 161 1.43 -0.44 31.47
C GLU A 161 0.42 -1.01 32.44
N GLY A 162 0.56 -2.31 32.70
CA GLY A 162 -0.27 -3.04 33.64
C GLY A 162 -0.21 -4.54 33.35
N GLU A 163 -1.27 -5.25 33.69
CA GLU A 163 -1.39 -6.68 33.43
C GLU A 163 -2.68 -6.99 32.68
N ILE A 164 -2.63 -8.03 31.86
CA ILE A 164 -3.80 -8.63 31.20
C ILE A 164 -4.01 -10.05 31.72
N GLU A 165 -5.25 -10.43 31.98
CA GLU A 165 -5.66 -11.77 32.39
C GLU A 165 -6.62 -12.36 31.36
N PRO A 166 -6.18 -13.38 30.59
CA PRO A 166 -7.06 -14.04 29.61
C PRO A 166 -8.16 -14.83 30.32
N MET A 167 -9.37 -14.80 29.76
CA MET A 167 -10.51 -15.59 30.27
C MET A 167 -10.50 -17.04 29.75
N GLU A 168 -9.75 -17.31 28.69
CA GLU A 168 -9.57 -18.65 28.08
C GLU A 168 -8.10 -18.87 27.72
N SER A 169 -7.73 -20.11 27.46
CA SER A 169 -6.36 -20.45 27.04
C SER A 169 -6.31 -20.63 25.52
N GLY A 170 -5.23 -20.18 24.90
CA GLY A 170 -5.00 -20.40 23.47
C GLY A 170 -4.21 -19.26 22.82
N ARG A 171 -4.25 -19.29 21.51
CA ARG A 171 -3.52 -18.32 20.68
C ARG A 171 -4.38 -17.08 20.42
N PHE A 172 -4.08 -16.02 21.15
CA PHE A 172 -4.68 -14.70 20.96
C PHE A 172 -4.02 -14.00 19.78
N ARG A 173 -4.81 -13.34 18.94
CA ARG A 173 -4.33 -12.50 17.83
C ARG A 173 -4.52 -11.04 18.21
N PHE A 174 -3.53 -10.24 17.90
CA PHE A 174 -3.52 -8.81 18.17
C PHE A 174 -3.36 -8.03 16.88
N ILE A 175 -3.93 -6.84 16.84
CA ILE A 175 -3.67 -5.83 15.82
C ILE A 175 -3.20 -4.54 16.51
N LEU A 176 -2.00 -4.10 16.14
CA LEU A 176 -1.46 -2.81 16.53
C LEU A 176 -1.68 -1.83 15.39
N TYR A 177 -2.43 -0.78 15.64
CA TYR A 177 -2.60 0.35 14.74
C TYR A 177 -1.72 1.50 15.21
N TYR A 178 -0.83 2.01 14.36
CA TYR A 178 0.20 2.93 14.82
C TYR A 178 0.62 3.96 13.78
N ALA A 179 0.98 5.14 14.29
CA ALA A 179 1.84 6.16 13.70
C ALA A 179 2.72 6.72 14.81
N GLY A 180 3.91 7.24 14.46
CA GLY A 180 4.99 7.48 15.43
C GLY A 180 5.74 6.17 15.74
N TYR A 181 6.62 6.20 16.74
CA TYR A 181 7.44 5.05 17.15
C TYR A 181 6.69 4.23 18.19
N THR A 182 6.58 2.93 17.98
CA THR A 182 5.81 2.05 18.87
C THR A 182 6.51 0.72 19.10
N LYS A 183 6.47 0.23 20.35
CA LYS A 183 6.91 -1.10 20.78
C LYS A 183 5.85 -1.74 21.66
N VAL A 184 5.74 -3.08 21.61
CA VAL A 184 4.83 -3.83 22.48
C VAL A 184 5.56 -4.97 23.17
N TYR A 185 5.38 -5.07 24.49
CA TYR A 185 5.90 -6.14 25.33
C TYR A 185 4.74 -6.90 25.96
N ILE A 186 4.77 -8.23 25.95
CA ILE A 186 3.81 -9.11 26.64
C ILE A 186 4.59 -10.20 27.36
N ASP A 187 4.27 -10.45 28.64
CA ASP A 187 4.95 -11.40 29.53
C ASP A 187 6.48 -11.14 29.61
N GLY A 188 6.88 -9.87 29.52
CA GLY A 188 8.28 -9.43 29.55
C GLY A 188 9.03 -9.56 28.22
N GLU A 189 8.45 -10.18 27.20
CA GLU A 189 9.05 -10.35 25.88
C GLU A 189 8.66 -9.19 24.94
N LEU A 190 9.61 -8.73 24.14
CA LEU A 190 9.38 -7.74 23.06
C LEU A 190 8.70 -8.43 21.87
N VAL A 191 7.35 -8.44 21.89
CA VAL A 191 6.55 -9.11 20.85
C VAL A 191 6.40 -8.27 19.57
N VAL A 192 6.49 -6.94 19.68
CA VAL A 192 6.57 -6.03 18.54
C VAL A 192 7.81 -5.16 18.71
N PRO A 193 8.88 -5.40 17.93
CA PRO A 193 10.05 -4.52 17.86
C PRO A 193 9.63 -3.12 17.41
N GLU A 194 10.52 -2.14 17.62
CA GLU A 194 10.21 -0.76 17.25
C GLU A 194 9.80 -0.64 15.81
N ARG A 195 8.62 -0.05 15.61
CA ARG A 195 8.05 0.30 14.32
C ARG A 195 7.82 1.80 14.26
N TRP A 196 7.84 2.34 13.04
CA TRP A 196 7.56 3.75 12.79
C TRP A 196 6.72 3.95 11.54
N ARG A 197 5.79 4.89 11.61
CA ARG A 197 5.00 5.39 10.48
C ARG A 197 4.69 6.87 10.67
N THR A 198 4.44 7.55 9.55
CA THR A 198 3.96 8.92 9.55
C THR A 198 2.50 9.00 10.01
N ALA A 199 2.11 10.15 10.57
CA ALA A 199 0.73 10.38 11.02
C ALA A 199 -0.29 10.34 9.87
N TRP A 200 0.09 10.82 8.69
CA TRP A 200 -0.79 10.82 7.51
C TRP A 200 -0.93 9.45 6.82
N ASN A 201 -0.06 8.49 7.14
CA ASN A 201 -0.10 7.14 6.61
C ASN A 201 0.16 6.09 7.71
N PRO A 202 -0.74 5.96 8.71
CA PRO A 202 -0.60 4.97 9.76
C PRO A 202 -0.69 3.55 9.19
N ASN A 203 -0.18 2.57 9.94
CA ASN A 203 -0.19 1.17 9.53
C ASN A 203 -0.78 0.27 10.60
N SER A 204 -1.24 -0.90 10.18
CA SER A 204 -1.66 -1.99 11.04
C SER A 204 -0.63 -3.11 11.01
N TYR A 205 -0.25 -3.62 12.18
CA TYR A 205 0.61 -4.78 12.32
C TYR A 205 -0.06 -5.86 13.16
N LYS A 206 -0.12 -7.08 12.62
CA LYS A 206 -0.76 -8.23 13.28
C LYS A 206 0.30 -9.13 13.89
N PHE A 207 0.04 -9.63 15.09
CA PHE A 207 0.87 -10.60 15.78
C PHE A 207 0.00 -11.50 16.67
N ALA A 208 0.57 -12.60 17.17
CA ALA A 208 -0.15 -13.54 18.01
C ALA A 208 0.71 -14.00 19.18
N VAL A 209 0.05 -14.24 20.32
CA VAL A 209 0.69 -14.70 21.57
C VAL A 209 -0.16 -15.82 22.17
N ASP A 210 0.48 -16.89 22.64
CA ASP A 210 -0.17 -17.98 23.35
C ASP A 210 -0.27 -17.61 24.84
N LEU A 211 -1.50 -17.53 25.36
CA LEU A 211 -1.79 -17.13 26.73
C LEU A 211 -2.64 -18.20 27.44
N LYS A 212 -2.57 -18.21 28.78
CA LYS A 212 -3.29 -19.18 29.63
C LYS A 212 -4.37 -18.50 30.47
N ALA A 213 -5.57 -19.08 30.46
CA ALA A 213 -6.70 -18.60 31.27
C ALA A 213 -6.31 -18.37 32.73
N GLY A 214 -6.69 -17.23 33.29
CA GLY A 214 -6.46 -16.87 34.69
C GLY A 214 -5.00 -16.54 35.05
N LYS A 215 -4.04 -16.67 34.11
CA LYS A 215 -2.66 -16.24 34.32
C LYS A 215 -2.51 -14.76 33.95
N ARG A 216 -2.29 -13.91 34.93
CA ARG A 216 -1.94 -12.50 34.67
C ARG A 216 -0.54 -12.43 34.05
N VAL A 217 -0.42 -11.65 33.01
CA VAL A 217 0.84 -11.36 32.34
C VAL A 217 1.02 -9.86 32.17
N PRO A 218 2.24 -9.30 32.37
CA PRO A 218 2.49 -7.90 32.16
C PRO A 218 2.32 -7.52 30.68
N LEU A 219 1.68 -6.38 30.45
CA LEU A 219 1.57 -5.70 29.17
C LEU A 219 2.22 -4.32 29.28
N LYS A 220 3.09 -3.99 28.32
CA LYS A 220 3.64 -2.64 28.17
C LYS A 220 3.63 -2.23 26.70
N ILE A 221 3.12 -1.03 26.43
CA ILE A 221 3.19 -0.38 25.12
C ILE A 221 3.96 0.92 25.30
N GLU A 222 5.02 1.09 24.53
CA GLU A 222 5.76 2.36 24.42
C GLU A 222 5.39 3.03 23.12
N TRP A 223 5.01 4.32 23.18
CA TRP A 223 4.62 5.09 22.01
C TRP A 223 5.21 6.49 22.07
N ILE A 224 5.87 6.89 20.98
CA ILE A 224 6.37 8.27 20.80
C ILE A 224 5.65 8.84 19.58
N PRO A 225 4.63 9.69 19.79
CA PRO A 225 3.96 10.40 18.71
C PRO A 225 4.94 11.23 17.89
N ASP A 226 4.85 11.12 16.56
CA ASP A 226 5.71 11.83 15.62
C ASP A 226 4.84 12.58 14.59
N GLY A 227 4.67 13.88 14.81
CA GLY A 227 3.77 14.73 14.03
C GLY A 227 2.71 15.43 14.88
N TYR A 228 1.93 16.31 14.24
CA TYR A 228 0.84 17.04 14.91
C TYR A 228 -0.29 16.13 15.36
N VAL A 229 -0.46 15.02 14.67
CA VAL A 229 -1.39 13.93 14.98
C VAL A 229 -0.63 12.64 14.93
N SER A 230 -1.04 11.68 15.74
CA SER A 230 -0.46 10.36 15.71
C SER A 230 -1.50 9.33 16.15
N TYR A 231 -1.19 8.05 15.96
CA TYR A 231 -2.13 6.97 16.20
C TYR A 231 -1.45 5.88 17.02
N CYS A 232 -2.18 5.33 17.99
CA CYS A 232 -1.79 4.13 18.74
C CYS A 232 -3.04 3.41 19.22
N GLY A 233 -3.26 2.21 18.73
CA GLY A 233 -4.37 1.36 19.17
C GLY A 233 -3.90 -0.08 19.26
N LEU A 234 -4.33 -0.79 20.29
CA LEU A 234 -4.10 -2.22 20.42
C LEU A 234 -5.44 -2.92 20.71
N ARG A 235 -5.81 -3.81 19.81
CA ARG A 235 -7.01 -4.64 19.91
C ARG A 235 -6.64 -6.11 19.82
N ALA A 236 -7.55 -6.97 20.22
CA ALA A 236 -7.32 -8.41 20.24
C ALA A 236 -8.54 -9.20 19.75
N LEU A 237 -8.24 -10.43 19.31
CA LEU A 237 -9.20 -11.51 19.12
C LEU A 237 -8.88 -12.64 20.08
N SER A 238 -9.88 -13.17 20.74
CA SER A 238 -9.79 -14.40 21.50
C SER A 238 -9.49 -15.60 20.58
N PRO A 239 -8.96 -16.70 21.12
CA PRO A 239 -8.68 -17.89 20.35
C PRO A 239 -9.89 -18.39 19.56
N VAL A 240 -9.66 -19.01 18.41
CA VAL A 240 -10.69 -19.77 17.71
C VAL A 240 -10.73 -21.19 18.24
N SER A 241 -11.89 -21.83 18.22
CA SER A 241 -12.01 -23.24 18.57
C SER A 241 -11.19 -24.12 17.62
N ALA A 242 -10.84 -25.35 18.06
CA ALA A 242 -10.12 -26.29 17.20
C ALA A 242 -10.91 -26.63 15.92
N GLU A 243 -12.24 -26.62 16.00
CA GLU A 243 -13.12 -26.82 14.85
C GLU A 243 -13.03 -25.70 13.84
N GLU A 244 -12.97 -24.45 14.29
CA GLU A 244 -12.88 -23.27 13.41
C GLU A 244 -11.49 -23.08 12.79
N GLN A 245 -10.42 -23.65 13.38
CA GLN A 245 -9.06 -23.56 12.81
C GLN A 245 -8.93 -24.23 11.44
N ASN A 246 -9.76 -25.26 11.16
CA ASN A 246 -9.78 -25.99 9.90
C ASN A 246 -10.86 -25.51 8.94
N LYS A 247 -11.25 -24.26 9.06
CA LYS A 247 -12.16 -23.57 8.16
C LYS A 247 -11.52 -22.34 7.58
N GLN A 248 -11.89 -22.01 6.34
CA GLN A 248 -11.69 -20.71 5.76
C GLN A 248 -13.05 -20.09 5.47
N SER A 249 -13.17 -18.79 5.59
CA SER A 249 -14.41 -18.13 5.26
C SER A 249 -14.18 -16.88 4.42
N TRP A 250 -15.16 -16.57 3.59
CA TRP A 250 -15.33 -15.31 2.92
C TRP A 250 -16.54 -14.61 3.49
N TRP A 251 -16.40 -13.35 3.81
CA TRP A 251 -17.45 -12.47 4.26
C TRP A 251 -17.50 -11.25 3.36
N GLY A 252 -18.71 -10.83 2.99
CA GLY A 252 -18.95 -9.62 2.21
C GLY A 252 -19.97 -8.72 2.91
N GLU A 253 -19.68 -7.41 2.94
CA GLU A 253 -20.47 -6.45 3.69
C GLU A 253 -21.83 -6.18 3.06
N MET A 254 -21.86 -5.92 1.74
CA MET A 254 -23.09 -5.59 1.03
C MET A 254 -23.09 -6.21 -0.36
N GLN A 255 -23.85 -7.30 -0.52
CA GLN A 255 -23.92 -8.08 -1.75
C GLN A 255 -25.35 -8.49 -2.06
N ASN A 256 -25.68 -8.68 -3.34
CA ASN A 256 -26.99 -9.16 -3.75
C ASN A 256 -27.13 -10.67 -3.57
N GLU A 257 -26.00 -11.39 -3.61
CA GLU A 257 -25.93 -12.87 -3.57
C GLU A 257 -24.53 -13.32 -3.11
N ILE A 258 -24.37 -14.59 -2.82
CA ILE A 258 -23.07 -15.22 -2.65
C ILE A 258 -22.58 -15.59 -4.03
N ASP A 259 -21.59 -14.88 -4.53
CA ASP A 259 -21.01 -15.10 -5.86
C ASP A 259 -19.50 -15.33 -5.74
N TYR A 260 -19.03 -16.46 -6.28
CA TYR A 260 -17.61 -16.76 -6.35
C TYR A 260 -17.32 -17.76 -7.48
N TYR A 261 -16.13 -17.69 -8.02
CA TYR A 261 -15.61 -18.63 -9.00
C TYR A 261 -14.59 -19.54 -8.36
N PHE A 262 -14.80 -20.83 -8.46
CA PHE A 262 -13.84 -21.86 -8.10
C PHE A 262 -13.02 -22.23 -9.35
N VAL A 263 -11.71 -22.05 -9.27
CA VAL A 263 -10.77 -22.32 -10.36
C VAL A 263 -9.86 -23.47 -9.92
N TYR A 264 -9.81 -24.52 -10.70
CA TYR A 264 -8.95 -25.68 -10.46
C TYR A 264 -7.88 -25.78 -11.56
N GLY A 265 -6.67 -26.22 -11.21
CA GLY A 265 -5.58 -26.51 -12.13
C GLY A 265 -4.77 -27.73 -11.70
N GLU A 266 -3.92 -28.26 -12.56
CA GLU A 266 -2.94 -29.30 -12.18
C GLU A 266 -1.82 -28.71 -11.32
N ASP A 267 -1.58 -27.42 -11.46
CA ASP A 267 -0.63 -26.62 -10.68
C ASP A 267 -1.17 -25.18 -10.44
N MET A 268 -0.40 -24.37 -9.72
CA MET A 268 -0.79 -22.99 -9.42
C MET A 268 -0.74 -22.06 -10.66
N ASP A 269 0.06 -22.37 -11.67
CA ASP A 269 0.10 -21.59 -12.93
C ASP A 269 -1.21 -21.77 -13.71
N GLU A 270 -1.76 -22.99 -13.77
CA GLU A 270 -3.07 -23.23 -14.38
C GLU A 270 -4.21 -22.55 -13.62
N VAL A 271 -4.12 -22.49 -12.29
CA VAL A 271 -5.09 -21.72 -11.48
C VAL A 271 -5.04 -20.23 -11.84
N ILE A 272 -3.86 -19.65 -11.99
CA ILE A 272 -3.71 -18.24 -12.39
C ILE A 272 -4.18 -18.04 -13.85
N SER A 273 -3.93 -18.98 -14.74
CA SER A 273 -4.45 -18.95 -16.12
C SER A 273 -5.98 -18.96 -16.13
N GLY A 274 -6.59 -19.84 -15.32
CA GLY A 274 -8.05 -19.88 -15.15
C GLY A 274 -8.63 -18.56 -14.59
N TYR A 275 -7.96 -17.94 -13.62
CA TYR A 275 -8.31 -16.60 -13.12
C TYR A 275 -8.25 -15.55 -14.25
N ARG A 276 -7.21 -15.56 -15.08
CA ARG A 276 -7.09 -14.61 -16.19
C ARG A 276 -8.09 -14.87 -17.32
N ALA A 277 -8.50 -16.11 -17.50
CA ALA A 277 -9.60 -16.45 -18.41
C ALA A 277 -10.92 -15.80 -17.96
N LEU A 278 -11.18 -15.72 -16.66
CA LEU A 278 -12.35 -15.05 -16.09
C LEU A 278 -12.24 -13.52 -16.10
N THR A 279 -11.08 -12.98 -15.74
CA THR A 279 -10.90 -11.55 -15.43
C THR A 279 -10.21 -10.74 -16.52
N GLY A 280 -9.72 -11.39 -17.56
CA GLY A 280 -9.04 -10.79 -18.70
C GLY A 280 -7.52 -11.03 -18.69
N LYS A 281 -7.00 -11.15 -19.90
CA LYS A 281 -5.60 -11.46 -20.17
C LYS A 281 -4.67 -10.31 -19.80
N SER A 282 -3.50 -10.61 -19.25
CA SER A 282 -2.46 -9.61 -19.01
C SER A 282 -1.89 -9.07 -20.31
N GLN A 283 -1.54 -7.79 -20.36
CA GLN A 283 -0.94 -7.16 -21.52
C GLN A 283 0.58 -7.22 -21.47
N ILE A 284 1.24 -7.18 -22.63
CA ILE A 284 2.69 -6.96 -22.72
C ILE A 284 2.95 -5.47 -22.56
N MET A 285 3.64 -5.08 -21.51
CA MET A 285 4.05 -3.69 -21.29
C MET A 285 5.13 -3.26 -22.28
N PRO A 286 5.31 -1.95 -22.52
CA PRO A 286 6.44 -1.46 -23.32
C PRO A 286 7.77 -1.96 -22.75
N LYS A 287 8.71 -2.36 -23.62
CA LYS A 287 10.01 -2.89 -23.18
C LYS A 287 10.76 -1.93 -22.26
N TRP A 288 10.70 -0.63 -22.51
CA TRP A 288 11.35 0.39 -21.69
C TRP A 288 10.82 0.43 -20.24
N ALA A 289 9.57 0.00 -20.02
CA ALA A 289 9.00 -0.11 -18.67
C ALA A 289 9.75 -1.14 -17.81
N MET A 290 10.45 -2.11 -18.41
CA MET A 290 11.24 -3.12 -17.70
C MET A 290 12.65 -2.61 -17.30
N GLY A 291 13.07 -1.44 -17.80
CA GLY A 291 14.32 -0.79 -17.43
C GLY A 291 14.24 -0.08 -16.08
N TYR A 292 15.20 0.78 -15.82
CA TYR A 292 15.24 1.58 -14.59
C TYR A 292 14.42 2.86 -14.74
N TRP A 293 13.66 3.22 -13.70
CA TRP A 293 12.94 4.47 -13.61
C TRP A 293 13.46 5.30 -12.45
N GLN A 294 13.69 6.57 -12.71
CA GLN A 294 13.97 7.55 -11.67
C GLN A 294 12.73 8.39 -11.43
N SER A 295 12.31 8.41 -10.20
CA SER A 295 11.25 9.25 -9.66
C SER A 295 11.69 9.85 -8.33
N ARG A 296 11.06 10.92 -7.91
CA ARG A 296 11.14 11.46 -6.54
C ARG A 296 9.92 12.33 -6.26
N GLU A 297 9.57 12.48 -5.02
CA GLU A 297 8.64 13.48 -4.53
C GLU A 297 9.46 14.72 -4.09
N ARG A 298 9.61 15.75 -4.96
CA ARG A 298 9.27 15.77 -6.39
C ARG A 298 10.25 16.67 -7.16
N TYR A 299 10.29 16.53 -8.48
CA TYR A 299 10.94 17.52 -9.34
C TYR A 299 10.02 18.75 -9.43
N LYS A 300 10.50 19.90 -8.92
CA LYS A 300 9.69 21.12 -8.79
C LYS A 300 9.66 21.96 -10.04
N THR A 301 10.66 21.82 -10.90
CA THR A 301 10.82 22.61 -12.12
C THR A 301 11.23 21.75 -13.31
N GLN A 302 11.00 22.26 -14.51
CA GLN A 302 11.46 21.67 -15.76
C GLN A 302 12.99 21.49 -15.77
N GLU A 303 13.74 22.41 -15.20
CA GLU A 303 15.21 22.32 -15.11
C GLU A 303 15.65 21.15 -14.23
N GLU A 304 15.04 20.97 -13.04
CA GLU A 304 15.40 19.90 -12.12
C GLU A 304 15.24 18.51 -12.74
N ILE A 305 14.15 18.24 -13.46
CA ILE A 305 13.91 16.92 -14.07
C ILE A 305 14.87 16.68 -15.24
N LEU A 306 15.13 17.70 -16.07
CA LEU A 306 16.07 17.59 -17.20
C LEU A 306 17.50 17.43 -16.72
N ASP A 307 17.92 18.14 -15.68
CA ASP A 307 19.27 18.04 -15.13
C ASP A 307 19.52 16.68 -14.48
N ALA A 308 18.53 16.12 -13.78
CA ALA A 308 18.62 14.76 -13.27
C ALA A 308 18.85 13.74 -14.40
N LEU A 309 18.10 13.82 -15.49
CA LEU A 309 18.26 12.91 -16.63
C LEU A 309 19.62 13.09 -17.33
N LYS A 310 20.07 14.34 -17.54
CA LYS A 310 21.40 14.63 -18.09
C LYS A 310 22.51 14.07 -17.20
N GLU A 311 22.38 14.16 -15.88
CA GLU A 311 23.37 13.63 -14.95
C GLU A 311 23.45 12.09 -15.01
N PHE A 312 22.32 11.36 -15.16
CA PHE A 312 22.33 9.92 -15.46
C PHE A 312 23.14 9.62 -16.73
N ARG A 313 22.91 10.36 -17.83
CA ARG A 313 23.61 10.17 -19.09
C ARG A 313 25.11 10.48 -18.96
N LYS A 314 25.46 11.58 -18.32
CA LYS A 314 26.86 11.99 -18.06
C LYS A 314 27.61 10.92 -17.27
N ARG A 315 26.98 10.30 -16.26
CA ARG A 315 27.57 9.22 -15.46
C ARG A 315 27.50 7.84 -16.11
N GLN A 316 26.94 7.73 -17.29
CA GLN A 316 26.75 6.46 -18.00
C GLN A 316 25.95 5.43 -17.16
N ILE A 317 24.98 5.91 -16.41
CA ILE A 317 24.03 5.07 -15.67
C ILE A 317 22.79 4.90 -16.55
N PRO A 318 22.42 3.66 -16.89
CA PRO A 318 21.26 3.44 -17.75
C PRO A 318 19.96 3.83 -17.04
N ILE A 319 19.07 4.44 -17.81
CA ILE A 319 17.73 4.84 -17.38
C ILE A 319 16.81 4.90 -18.59
N ASP A 320 15.59 4.39 -18.47
CA ASP A 320 14.59 4.41 -19.54
C ASP A 320 13.42 5.34 -19.27
N ASN A 321 13.07 5.58 -18.01
CA ASN A 321 11.93 6.40 -17.64
C ASN A 321 12.28 7.41 -16.56
N ILE A 322 11.89 8.66 -16.76
CA ILE A 322 11.91 9.67 -15.70
C ILE A 322 10.46 10.10 -15.41
N VAL A 323 10.15 10.27 -14.13
CA VAL A 323 8.77 10.44 -13.68
C VAL A 323 8.56 11.85 -13.11
N LEU A 324 7.56 12.54 -13.62
CA LEU A 324 7.08 13.80 -13.04
C LEU A 324 5.89 13.51 -12.10
N ASP A 325 6.13 13.75 -10.84
CA ASP A 325 5.16 13.57 -9.78
C ASP A 325 4.18 14.76 -9.70
N TRP A 326 3.27 14.75 -8.74
CA TRP A 326 2.19 15.72 -8.53
C TRP A 326 2.68 17.18 -8.38
N SER A 327 1.71 18.11 -8.40
CA SER A 327 1.96 19.56 -8.21
C SER A 327 2.77 20.23 -9.31
N TYR A 328 2.70 19.75 -10.56
CA TYR A 328 3.24 20.48 -11.72
C TYR A 328 2.30 21.61 -12.21
N TRP A 329 1.07 21.61 -11.74
CA TRP A 329 0.00 22.57 -12.08
C TRP A 329 0.14 23.90 -11.32
N PRO A 330 -0.55 24.97 -11.78
CA PRO A 330 -0.63 26.23 -11.03
C PRO A 330 -1.25 26.06 -9.65
N GLU A 331 -0.97 26.98 -8.74
CA GLU A 331 -1.61 26.97 -7.43
C GLU A 331 -3.14 26.96 -7.57
N ASN A 332 -3.84 26.23 -6.69
CA ASN A 332 -5.30 26.05 -6.72
C ASN A 332 -5.85 25.47 -8.06
N ALA A 333 -5.07 24.67 -8.78
CA ALA A 333 -5.45 24.14 -10.09
C ALA A 333 -5.26 22.62 -10.21
N TRP A 334 -5.31 21.88 -9.11
CA TRP A 334 -5.26 20.42 -9.15
C TRP A 334 -6.39 19.85 -10.03
N GLY A 335 -6.04 19.02 -11.02
CA GLY A 335 -6.97 18.43 -11.99
C GLY A 335 -7.19 19.29 -13.25
N SER A 336 -6.57 20.48 -13.37
CA SER A 336 -6.64 21.27 -14.62
C SER A 336 -5.87 20.63 -15.78
N HIS A 337 -4.94 19.71 -15.51
CA HIS A 337 -3.99 19.14 -16.47
C HIS A 337 -3.12 20.21 -17.18
N GLU A 338 -2.94 21.36 -16.55
CA GLU A 338 -2.10 22.45 -17.03
C GLU A 338 -0.78 22.49 -16.26
N PHE A 339 0.25 23.03 -16.90
CA PHE A 339 1.54 23.26 -16.25
C PHE A 339 1.65 24.70 -15.73
N ASP A 340 2.23 24.84 -14.55
CA ASP A 340 2.64 26.15 -14.02
C ASP A 340 3.75 26.74 -14.89
N LYS A 341 3.46 27.86 -15.57
CA LYS A 341 4.36 28.45 -16.57
C LYS A 341 5.67 28.98 -15.97
N ALA A 342 5.71 29.32 -14.69
CA ALA A 342 6.92 29.79 -14.04
C ALA A 342 7.90 28.64 -13.77
N ARG A 343 7.37 27.47 -13.44
CA ARG A 343 8.16 26.28 -13.11
C ARG A 343 8.41 25.37 -14.32
N PHE A 344 7.46 25.32 -15.24
CA PHE A 344 7.49 24.52 -16.46
C PHE A 344 7.13 25.41 -17.66
N PRO A 345 8.07 26.27 -18.11
CA PRO A 345 7.78 27.25 -19.17
C PRO A 345 7.51 26.65 -20.54
N ASP A 346 8.07 25.46 -20.83
CA ASP A 346 7.90 24.75 -22.10
C ASP A 346 7.73 23.24 -21.85
N PRO A 347 6.54 22.76 -21.47
CA PRO A 347 6.29 21.36 -21.21
C PRO A 347 6.53 20.46 -22.44
N LYS A 348 6.20 20.94 -23.65
CA LYS A 348 6.44 20.19 -24.89
C LYS A 348 7.94 20.03 -25.15
N GLY A 349 8.69 21.12 -25.08
CA GLY A 349 10.15 21.08 -25.23
C GLY A 349 10.86 20.26 -24.14
N MET A 350 10.29 20.21 -22.93
CA MET A 350 10.75 19.32 -21.87
C MET A 350 10.62 17.84 -22.26
N VAL A 351 9.45 17.43 -22.73
CA VAL A 351 9.22 16.04 -23.18
C VAL A 351 10.10 15.69 -24.39
N ASP A 352 10.19 16.60 -25.37
CA ASP A 352 11.05 16.41 -26.53
C ASP A 352 12.53 16.25 -26.14
N SER A 353 13.00 17.03 -25.14
CA SER A 353 14.34 16.93 -24.61
C SER A 353 14.60 15.58 -23.90
N ILE A 354 13.61 15.07 -23.15
CA ILE A 354 13.66 13.75 -22.52
C ILE A 354 13.76 12.67 -23.62
N HIS A 355 12.97 12.76 -24.67
CA HIS A 355 13.02 11.82 -25.79
C HIS A 355 14.35 11.90 -26.54
N ALA A 356 14.89 13.10 -26.76
CA ALA A 356 16.21 13.29 -27.37
C ALA A 356 17.35 12.66 -26.55
N LEU A 357 17.17 12.53 -25.24
CA LEU A 357 18.08 11.81 -24.34
C LEU A 357 17.77 10.31 -24.24
N ASN A 358 17.01 9.75 -25.18
CA ASN A 358 16.59 8.34 -25.19
C ASN A 358 15.95 7.87 -23.86
N ALA A 359 15.07 8.69 -23.29
CA ALA A 359 14.27 8.33 -22.14
C ALA A 359 12.78 8.57 -22.43
N LYS A 360 11.93 7.99 -21.61
CA LYS A 360 10.49 8.12 -21.61
C LYS A 360 10.04 8.96 -20.42
N MET A 361 8.85 9.52 -20.51
CA MET A 361 8.26 10.32 -19.44
C MET A 361 6.94 9.73 -18.98
N MET A 362 6.85 9.44 -17.67
CA MET A 362 5.60 9.17 -16.97
C MET A 362 5.19 10.42 -16.19
N ILE A 363 3.90 10.73 -16.18
CA ILE A 363 3.35 11.85 -15.42
C ILE A 363 2.27 11.39 -14.45
N SER A 364 2.24 12.00 -13.27
CA SER A 364 1.20 11.77 -12.26
C SER A 364 -0.12 12.41 -12.70
N VAL A 365 -1.18 11.61 -12.69
CA VAL A 365 -2.55 12.02 -13.02
C VAL A 365 -3.49 11.47 -11.94
N TRP A 366 -3.76 12.31 -10.94
CA TRP A 366 -4.73 11.97 -9.91
C TRP A 366 -6.15 12.12 -10.46
N PRO A 367 -7.09 11.25 -10.08
CA PRO A 367 -8.52 11.44 -10.40
C PRO A 367 -9.18 12.46 -9.46
N LYS A 368 -8.44 13.46 -9.01
CA LYS A 368 -8.81 14.52 -8.06
C LYS A 368 -8.88 15.87 -8.76
N PHE A 369 -9.88 16.67 -8.41
CA PHE A 369 -10.13 18.00 -9.01
C PHE A 369 -10.45 19.01 -7.92
N TYR A 370 -9.82 20.18 -7.98
CA TYR A 370 -10.23 21.34 -7.17
C TYR A 370 -11.46 21.99 -7.76
N MET A 371 -12.38 22.44 -6.93
CA MET A 371 -13.65 23.08 -7.32
C MET A 371 -13.46 24.30 -8.24
N THR A 372 -12.30 24.94 -8.20
CA THR A 372 -11.95 26.12 -9.00
C THR A 372 -11.64 25.79 -10.44
N THR A 373 -11.34 24.53 -10.78
CA THR A 373 -10.96 24.13 -12.13
C THR A 373 -12.17 23.98 -13.05
N GLU A 374 -12.01 24.28 -14.34
CA GLU A 374 -13.06 24.06 -15.33
C GLU A 374 -13.38 22.55 -15.47
N HIS A 375 -12.37 21.69 -15.35
CA HIS A 375 -12.56 20.25 -15.39
C HIS A 375 -13.45 19.75 -14.26
N TYR A 376 -13.32 20.30 -13.02
CA TYR A 376 -14.23 19.98 -11.92
C TYR A 376 -15.66 20.36 -12.29
N LYS A 377 -15.88 21.59 -12.75
CA LYS A 377 -17.21 22.12 -13.10
C LYS A 377 -17.89 21.26 -14.17
N GLU A 378 -17.12 20.83 -15.17
CA GLU A 378 -17.62 19.97 -16.24
C GLU A 378 -18.13 18.62 -15.73
N PHE A 379 -17.46 18.00 -14.75
CA PHE A 379 -17.94 16.79 -14.07
C PHE A 379 -19.14 17.07 -13.17
N ASP A 380 -19.08 18.16 -12.39
CA ASP A 380 -20.08 18.51 -11.38
C ASP A 380 -21.42 18.85 -11.99
N GLU A 381 -21.46 19.60 -13.10
CA GLU A 381 -22.66 19.91 -13.87
C GLU A 381 -23.40 18.66 -14.38
N LYS A 382 -22.67 17.55 -14.55
CA LYS A 382 -23.21 16.26 -14.99
C LYS A 382 -23.53 15.32 -13.84
N GLY A 383 -23.28 15.75 -12.59
CA GLY A 383 -23.48 14.93 -11.41
C GLY A 383 -22.46 13.79 -11.24
N TRP A 384 -21.25 13.94 -11.80
CA TRP A 384 -20.21 12.91 -11.79
C TRP A 384 -19.06 13.19 -10.80
N MET A 385 -19.25 14.15 -9.88
CA MET A 385 -18.29 14.40 -8.78
C MET A 385 -18.86 13.89 -7.46
N TYR A 386 -18.03 13.23 -6.66
CA TYR A 386 -18.42 12.89 -5.28
C TYR A 386 -18.60 14.17 -4.47
N GLN A 387 -19.71 14.27 -3.73
CA GLN A 387 -20.15 15.53 -3.14
C GLN A 387 -19.82 15.69 -1.65
N GLN A 388 -19.56 14.60 -0.92
CA GLN A 388 -19.44 14.68 0.54
C GLN A 388 -18.26 15.54 0.99
N ALA A 389 -17.09 15.41 0.33
CA ALA A 389 -15.91 16.22 0.63
C ALA A 389 -16.17 17.74 0.48
N VAL A 390 -16.97 18.10 -0.53
CA VAL A 390 -17.35 19.49 -0.80
C VAL A 390 -18.32 20.01 0.25
N LYS A 391 -19.35 19.21 0.61
CA LYS A 391 -20.31 19.54 1.66
C LYS A 391 -19.65 19.75 3.01
N ASP A 392 -18.66 18.91 3.33
CA ASP A 392 -17.89 18.98 4.58
C ASP A 392 -16.79 20.03 4.52
N SER A 393 -16.63 20.71 3.38
CA SER A 393 -15.58 21.73 3.13
C SER A 393 -14.17 21.23 3.43
N ILE A 394 -13.88 19.97 3.04
CA ILE A 394 -12.58 19.35 3.30
C ILE A 394 -11.51 20.05 2.47
N ARG A 395 -10.55 20.64 3.17
CA ARG A 395 -9.36 21.27 2.57
C ARG A 395 -8.19 20.31 2.60
N ASP A 396 -7.37 20.37 1.58
CA ASP A 396 -6.12 19.61 1.56
C ASP A 396 -4.97 20.38 2.25
N TRP A 397 -3.76 19.81 2.14
CA TRP A 397 -2.54 20.31 2.82
C TRP A 397 -1.71 21.29 1.98
N ILE A 398 -2.19 21.67 0.78
CA ILE A 398 -1.44 22.51 -0.14
C ILE A 398 -1.74 23.98 0.09
N GLY A 399 -0.69 24.79 0.27
CA GLY A 399 -0.82 26.23 0.51
C GLY A 399 -1.80 26.54 1.65
N PRO A 400 -2.82 27.37 1.43
CA PRO A 400 -3.86 27.67 2.43
C PRO A 400 -4.89 26.54 2.58
N GLY A 401 -4.76 25.44 1.83
CA GLY A 401 -5.71 24.36 1.72
C GLY A 401 -6.87 24.65 0.77
N TYR A 402 -7.14 23.73 -0.15
CA TYR A 402 -8.17 23.86 -1.20
C TYR A 402 -9.18 22.74 -1.14
N ILE A 403 -10.43 23.06 -1.47
CA ILE A 403 -11.52 22.09 -1.52
C ILE A 403 -11.52 21.39 -2.88
N GLY A 404 -11.55 20.05 -2.85
CA GLY A 404 -11.62 19.23 -4.05
C GLY A 404 -12.29 17.89 -3.79
N SER A 405 -12.53 17.15 -4.85
CA SER A 405 -13.10 15.82 -4.79
C SER A 405 -12.61 14.96 -5.95
N PHE A 406 -13.08 13.74 -6.01
CA PHE A 406 -12.79 12.76 -7.06
C PHE A 406 -14.02 12.59 -7.97
N TYR A 407 -13.78 12.31 -9.26
CA TYR A 407 -14.87 11.99 -10.15
C TYR A 407 -15.38 10.56 -9.93
N ASP A 408 -16.63 10.29 -10.30
CA ASP A 408 -17.22 8.96 -10.22
C ASP A 408 -16.77 8.09 -11.41
N ALA A 409 -15.74 7.30 -11.21
CA ALA A 409 -15.20 6.41 -12.24
C ALA A 409 -16.14 5.24 -12.60
N TYR A 410 -17.18 4.98 -11.82
CA TYR A 410 -18.18 3.96 -12.14
C TYR A 410 -19.13 4.42 -13.27
N ALA A 411 -19.23 5.72 -13.53
CA ALA A 411 -19.98 6.25 -14.65
C ALA A 411 -19.16 6.18 -15.95
N GLU A 412 -19.59 5.41 -16.94
CA GLU A 412 -18.88 5.25 -18.22
C GLU A 412 -18.64 6.60 -18.92
N SER A 413 -19.63 7.48 -18.93
CA SER A 413 -19.50 8.81 -19.53
C SER A 413 -18.50 9.69 -18.78
N ALA A 414 -18.37 9.52 -17.47
CA ALA A 414 -17.36 10.22 -16.67
C ALA A 414 -15.94 9.70 -17.00
N ARG A 415 -15.77 8.39 -17.18
CA ARG A 415 -14.50 7.82 -17.65
C ARG A 415 -14.08 8.39 -19.01
N LYS A 416 -15.01 8.49 -19.97
CA LYS A 416 -14.75 9.09 -21.27
C LYS A 416 -14.35 10.57 -21.16
N LEU A 417 -14.99 11.31 -20.28
CA LEU A 417 -14.64 12.71 -20.02
C LEU A 417 -13.24 12.84 -19.38
N PHE A 418 -12.90 11.98 -18.42
CA PHE A 418 -11.59 11.99 -17.79
C PHE A 418 -10.47 11.80 -18.83
N TRP A 419 -10.61 10.78 -19.70
CA TRP A 419 -9.65 10.60 -20.78
C TRP A 419 -9.63 11.81 -21.73
N LYS A 420 -10.79 12.34 -22.12
CA LYS A 420 -10.85 13.49 -23.02
C LYS A 420 -10.07 14.70 -22.48
N GLN A 421 -10.17 14.99 -21.21
CA GLN A 421 -9.40 16.06 -20.58
C GLN A 421 -7.88 15.79 -20.62
N MET A 422 -7.46 14.54 -20.41
CA MET A 422 -6.05 14.14 -20.55
C MET A 422 -5.60 14.18 -22.02
N GLU A 423 -6.42 13.73 -22.94
CA GLU A 423 -6.17 13.77 -24.39
C GLU A 423 -5.96 15.19 -24.90
N ASP A 424 -6.76 16.15 -24.42
CA ASP A 424 -6.66 17.54 -24.88
C ASP A 424 -5.44 18.28 -24.30
N HIS A 425 -5.00 17.96 -23.10
CA HIS A 425 -4.00 18.75 -22.36
C HIS A 425 -2.63 18.07 -22.23
N LEU A 426 -2.60 16.76 -22.00
CA LEU A 426 -1.35 16.04 -21.68
C LEU A 426 -0.85 15.16 -22.83
N TYR A 427 -1.76 14.44 -23.50
CA TYR A 427 -1.38 13.49 -24.55
C TYR A 427 -0.64 14.16 -25.74
N PRO A 428 -1.02 15.37 -26.21
CA PRO A 428 -0.32 16.05 -27.31
C PRO A 428 1.13 16.48 -26.98
N LEU A 429 1.49 16.51 -25.69
CA LEU A 429 2.85 16.80 -25.27
C LEU A 429 3.81 15.64 -25.57
N GLY A 430 3.27 14.43 -25.83
CA GLY A 430 4.08 13.24 -26.09
C GLY A 430 4.36 12.40 -24.86
N ILE A 431 3.59 12.54 -23.79
CA ILE A 431 3.69 11.71 -22.58
C ILE A 431 3.61 10.23 -22.92
N ASP A 432 4.43 9.41 -22.30
CA ASP A 432 4.58 7.99 -22.63
C ASP A 432 3.79 7.05 -21.71
N ALA A 433 3.54 7.46 -20.46
CA ALA A 433 2.85 6.65 -19.46
C ALA A 433 2.16 7.51 -18.40
N TRP A 434 1.21 6.90 -17.69
CA TRP A 434 0.32 7.57 -16.75
C TRP A 434 0.43 6.96 -15.35
N TRP A 435 0.61 7.80 -14.36
CA TRP A 435 0.65 7.40 -12.96
C TRP A 435 -0.63 7.84 -12.25
N MET A 436 -1.53 6.87 -12.06
CA MET A 436 -2.83 7.04 -11.38
C MET A 436 -2.62 6.93 -9.86
N ASP A 437 -2.09 7.98 -9.26
CA ASP A 437 -1.92 8.03 -7.82
C ASP A 437 -3.25 8.24 -7.09
N ALA A 438 -3.31 7.81 -5.82
CA ALA A 438 -4.46 7.94 -4.92
C ALA A 438 -5.78 7.34 -5.43
N SER A 439 -5.72 6.33 -6.29
CA SER A 439 -6.89 5.69 -6.92
C SER A 439 -7.61 4.66 -6.04
N GLU A 440 -7.55 4.79 -4.71
CA GLU A 440 -8.33 3.99 -3.73
C GLU A 440 -9.86 4.22 -3.81
N PRO A 441 -10.46 5.41 -4.00
CA PRO A 441 -9.92 6.77 -4.06
C PRO A 441 -9.58 7.36 -2.69
N ASN A 442 -8.42 8.02 -2.59
CA ASN A 442 -8.01 8.69 -1.36
C ASN A 442 -8.47 10.16 -1.37
N VAL A 443 -9.76 10.37 -1.14
CA VAL A 443 -10.33 11.73 -1.03
C VAL A 443 -9.75 12.45 0.18
N ARG A 444 -9.49 11.70 1.26
CA ARG A 444 -8.86 12.17 2.49
C ARG A 444 -8.16 11.02 3.21
N ASP A 445 -6.98 11.29 3.78
CA ASP A 445 -6.33 10.37 4.72
C ASP A 445 -7.20 10.19 5.97
N CYS A 446 -7.90 9.08 6.05
CA CYS A 446 -8.86 8.77 7.10
C CYS A 446 -8.99 7.25 7.22
N THR A 447 -8.99 6.74 8.45
CA THR A 447 -9.11 5.31 8.73
C THR A 447 -10.53 4.86 9.06
N ASP A 448 -11.45 5.79 9.28
CA ASP A 448 -12.87 5.49 9.44
C ASP A 448 -13.48 5.07 8.10
N LEU A 449 -13.69 3.76 7.92
CA LEU A 449 -14.22 3.20 6.67
C LEU A 449 -15.61 3.72 6.31
N ALA A 450 -16.48 3.94 7.30
CA ALA A 450 -17.82 4.48 7.03
C ALA A 450 -17.73 5.90 6.43
N TYR A 451 -16.84 6.73 6.96
CA TYR A 451 -16.61 8.06 6.42
C TYR A 451 -15.93 8.03 5.04
N ARG A 452 -14.95 7.13 4.83
CA ARG A 452 -14.34 6.94 3.50
C ARG A 452 -15.38 6.55 2.45
N LYS A 453 -16.28 5.62 2.76
CA LYS A 453 -17.38 5.25 1.87
C LYS A 453 -18.30 6.43 1.58
N ALA A 454 -18.62 7.25 2.58
CA ALA A 454 -19.40 8.47 2.39
C ALA A 454 -18.69 9.48 1.46
N LEU A 455 -17.37 9.60 1.57
CA LEU A 455 -16.58 10.47 0.69
C LEU A 455 -16.52 9.99 -0.77
N CYS A 456 -16.70 8.67 -1.00
CA CYS A 456 -16.53 8.01 -2.30
C CYS A 456 -17.87 7.57 -2.91
N GLY A 457 -18.98 8.19 -2.55
CA GLY A 457 -20.28 7.80 -3.05
C GLY A 457 -21.37 8.84 -2.89
N PRO A 458 -22.62 8.46 -3.31
CA PRO A 458 -22.94 7.24 -4.03
C PRO A 458 -22.29 7.19 -5.41
N THR A 459 -22.07 5.98 -5.92
CA THR A 459 -21.54 5.75 -7.26
C THR A 459 -22.69 5.67 -8.27
N ALA A 460 -22.36 5.74 -9.57
CA ALA A 460 -23.35 5.54 -10.65
C ALA A 460 -24.02 4.15 -10.63
N LEU A 461 -23.39 3.16 -9.97
CA LEU A 461 -23.92 1.81 -9.86
C LEU A 461 -24.76 1.59 -8.57
N GLY A 462 -24.62 2.46 -7.57
CA GLY A 462 -25.31 2.34 -6.30
C GLY A 462 -24.48 2.79 -5.09
N PRO A 463 -24.84 2.36 -3.88
CA PRO A 463 -24.14 2.76 -2.65
C PRO A 463 -22.66 2.39 -2.68
N SER A 464 -21.83 3.24 -2.12
CA SER A 464 -20.39 3.00 -1.95
C SER A 464 -20.10 1.71 -1.18
N ASP A 465 -20.95 1.35 -0.21
CA ASP A 465 -20.84 0.10 0.53
C ASP A 465 -20.83 -1.15 -0.36
N GLN A 466 -21.50 -1.08 -1.52
CA GLN A 466 -21.56 -2.18 -2.50
C GLN A 466 -20.42 -2.13 -3.52
N TYR A 467 -19.87 -0.93 -3.83
CA TYR A 467 -18.97 -0.72 -4.96
C TYR A 467 -17.61 -0.12 -4.58
N PHE A 468 -17.26 -0.07 -3.30
CA PHE A 468 -16.13 0.68 -2.76
C PHE A 468 -14.75 0.29 -3.34
N ASN A 469 -14.52 -1.00 -3.63
CA ASN A 469 -13.16 -1.53 -3.87
C ASN A 469 -12.66 -1.45 -5.31
N ALA A 470 -13.51 -1.25 -6.29
CA ALA A 470 -13.14 -1.39 -7.71
C ALA A 470 -12.79 -0.07 -8.41
N TYR A 471 -12.67 1.05 -7.68
CA TYR A 471 -12.41 2.36 -8.28
C TYR A 471 -11.18 2.40 -9.19
N ALA A 472 -10.06 1.83 -8.73
CA ALA A 472 -8.83 1.81 -9.52
C ALA A 472 -8.96 1.01 -10.81
N LEU A 473 -9.75 -0.06 -10.81
CA LEU A 473 -10.05 -0.84 -12.01
C LEU A 473 -10.81 0.02 -13.05
N MET A 474 -11.84 0.75 -12.61
CA MET A 474 -12.63 1.64 -13.47
C MET A 474 -11.81 2.81 -14.00
N ASN A 475 -10.95 3.38 -13.15
CA ASN A 475 -10.07 4.48 -13.56
C ASN A 475 -8.98 4.01 -14.54
N ALA A 476 -8.48 2.78 -14.40
CA ALA A 476 -7.55 2.17 -15.35
C ALA A 476 -8.22 1.96 -16.73
N GLU A 477 -9.47 1.47 -16.75
CA GLU A 477 -10.27 1.35 -17.97
C GLU A 477 -10.40 2.69 -18.69
N ALA A 478 -10.69 3.78 -17.97
CA ALA A 478 -10.83 5.12 -18.55
C ALA A 478 -9.60 5.51 -19.39
N ILE A 479 -8.41 5.31 -18.87
CA ILE A 479 -7.17 5.72 -19.54
C ILE A 479 -6.78 4.70 -20.63
N TYR A 480 -6.89 3.40 -20.33
CA TYR A 480 -6.50 2.35 -21.25
C TYR A 480 -7.36 2.40 -22.53
N ASP A 481 -8.66 2.35 -22.39
CA ASP A 481 -9.58 2.36 -23.52
C ASP A 481 -9.54 3.70 -24.27
N GLY A 482 -9.43 4.80 -23.54
CA GLY A 482 -9.28 6.13 -24.12
C GLY A 482 -8.04 6.24 -25.00
N GLN A 483 -6.87 5.87 -24.50
CA GLN A 483 -5.64 5.93 -25.28
C GLN A 483 -5.66 4.95 -26.46
N ARG A 484 -6.19 3.73 -26.28
CA ARG A 484 -6.31 2.75 -27.36
C ARG A 484 -7.23 3.21 -28.47
N ALA A 485 -8.25 3.99 -28.15
CA ALA A 485 -9.14 4.57 -29.16
C ALA A 485 -8.45 5.66 -30.00
N VAL A 486 -7.50 6.40 -29.42
CA VAL A 486 -6.73 7.46 -30.10
C VAL A 486 -5.54 6.88 -30.88
N ASP A 487 -4.81 5.95 -30.27
CA ASP A 487 -3.60 5.36 -30.85
C ASP A 487 -3.50 3.87 -30.47
N ASN A 488 -3.93 3.02 -31.39
CA ASN A 488 -3.91 1.58 -31.19
C ASN A 488 -2.52 0.95 -31.39
N ASP A 489 -1.56 1.66 -31.97
CA ASP A 489 -0.20 1.16 -32.23
C ASP A 489 0.73 1.41 -31.04
N LYS A 490 0.45 2.41 -30.20
CA LYS A 490 1.20 2.71 -28.97
C LYS A 490 0.68 1.89 -27.80
N ARG A 491 1.55 1.06 -27.20
CA ARG A 491 1.21 0.33 -25.96
C ARG A 491 0.94 1.30 -24.83
N VAL A 492 -0.15 1.07 -24.12
CA VAL A 492 -0.49 1.81 -22.91
C VAL A 492 0.36 1.31 -21.75
N PHE A 493 0.72 2.19 -20.84
CA PHE A 493 1.36 1.83 -19.59
C PHE A 493 0.84 2.69 -18.44
N LEU A 494 0.28 2.03 -17.44
CA LEU A 494 -0.30 2.64 -16.25
C LEU A 494 0.43 2.17 -15.01
N LEU A 495 0.59 3.07 -14.04
CA LEU A 495 1.01 2.77 -12.68
C LEU A 495 -0.08 3.25 -11.72
N THR A 496 -0.52 2.42 -10.78
CA THR A 496 -1.56 2.78 -9.80
C THR A 496 -1.20 2.35 -8.39
N ARG A 497 -1.61 3.15 -7.38
CA ARG A 497 -1.41 2.82 -5.95
C ARG A 497 -2.42 1.79 -5.44
N SER A 498 -3.50 1.61 -6.14
CA SER A 498 -4.59 0.72 -5.80
C SER A 498 -4.91 -0.22 -6.96
N GLY A 499 -5.63 -1.30 -6.70
CA GLY A 499 -5.99 -2.25 -7.73
C GLY A 499 -7.18 -3.12 -7.36
N PHE A 500 -7.63 -3.93 -8.31
CA PHE A 500 -8.69 -4.91 -8.10
C PHE A 500 -8.54 -6.07 -9.07
N ALA A 501 -9.33 -7.15 -8.89
CA ALA A 501 -9.35 -8.29 -9.80
C ALA A 501 -9.57 -7.85 -11.26
N GLY A 502 -8.74 -8.33 -12.17
CA GLY A 502 -8.81 -7.97 -13.60
C GLY A 502 -7.99 -6.76 -14.02
N LEU A 503 -7.28 -6.10 -13.10
CA LEU A 503 -6.46 -4.91 -13.41
C LEU A 503 -5.41 -5.19 -14.49
N GLN A 504 -4.89 -6.41 -14.59
CA GLN A 504 -3.88 -6.83 -15.57
C GLN A 504 -4.29 -6.62 -17.02
N ARG A 505 -5.60 -6.61 -17.32
CA ARG A 505 -6.11 -6.43 -18.69
C ARG A 505 -5.92 -5.02 -19.25
N TYR A 506 -5.73 -4.04 -18.36
CA TYR A 506 -5.54 -2.63 -18.71
C TYR A 506 -4.07 -2.17 -18.72
N SER A 507 -3.12 -3.08 -18.92
CA SER A 507 -1.68 -2.76 -18.99
C SER A 507 -1.19 -1.98 -17.76
N THR A 508 -1.63 -2.40 -16.59
CA THR A 508 -1.43 -1.67 -15.35
C THR A 508 -0.47 -2.41 -14.41
N ALA A 509 0.46 -1.67 -13.85
CA ALA A 509 1.29 -2.08 -12.73
C ALA A 509 0.83 -1.39 -11.44
N THR A 510 1.12 -2.00 -10.30
CA THR A 510 0.96 -1.38 -8.98
C THR A 510 2.29 -1.19 -8.28
N TRP A 511 2.33 -0.23 -7.36
CA TRP A 511 3.39 -0.16 -6.36
C TRP A 511 2.80 -0.21 -4.95
N SER A 512 3.65 -0.43 -3.98
CA SER A 512 3.25 -0.67 -2.59
C SER A 512 2.89 0.59 -1.79
N GLY A 513 2.72 1.74 -2.45
CA GLY A 513 2.35 3.00 -1.79
C GLY A 513 3.48 3.63 -0.98
N ASP A 514 3.09 4.49 -0.04
CA ASP A 514 4.00 5.36 0.73
C ASP A 514 4.62 4.62 1.91
N ILE A 515 5.39 3.58 1.63
CA ILE A 515 6.08 2.74 2.63
C ILE A 515 7.21 3.50 3.33
N ALA A 516 7.56 3.10 4.55
CA ALA A 516 8.61 3.75 5.30
C ALA A 516 10.02 3.30 4.88
N THR A 517 10.99 4.20 5.01
CA THR A 517 12.41 3.91 4.80
C THR A 517 12.97 3.17 6.02
N ARG A 518 12.59 1.88 6.16
CA ARG A 518 12.97 1.02 7.28
C ARG A 518 13.22 -0.41 6.81
N TRP A 519 14.04 -1.14 7.57
CA TRP A 519 14.39 -2.53 7.27
C TRP A 519 13.19 -3.48 7.33
N GLU A 520 12.31 -3.31 8.31
CA GLU A 520 11.08 -4.10 8.42
C GLU A 520 10.09 -3.82 7.28
N ASP A 521 10.02 -2.58 6.79
CA ASP A 521 9.21 -2.26 5.62
C ASP A 521 9.80 -2.89 4.35
N MET A 522 11.13 -2.84 4.16
CA MET A 522 11.80 -3.52 3.06
C MET A 522 11.52 -5.03 3.08
N LYS A 523 11.61 -5.68 4.25
CA LYS A 523 11.29 -7.10 4.40
C LYS A 523 9.86 -7.40 4.01
N ALA A 524 8.91 -6.61 4.50
CA ALA A 524 7.48 -6.78 4.21
C ALA A 524 7.15 -6.65 2.71
N GLN A 525 7.98 -5.93 1.93
CA GLN A 525 7.77 -5.85 0.48
C GLN A 525 7.96 -7.20 -0.23
N ILE A 526 8.76 -8.11 0.32
CA ILE A 526 8.99 -9.42 -0.32
C ILE A 526 7.69 -10.23 -0.28
N SER A 527 7.13 -10.46 0.90
CA SER A 527 5.87 -11.19 1.04
C SER A 527 4.69 -10.50 0.34
N ALA A 528 4.64 -9.15 0.40
CA ALA A 528 3.61 -8.37 -0.28
C ALA A 528 3.66 -8.55 -1.81
N GLY A 529 4.85 -8.45 -2.42
CA GLY A 529 5.05 -8.64 -3.86
C GLY A 529 4.73 -10.07 -4.31
N LEU A 530 5.06 -11.08 -3.49
CA LEU A 530 4.75 -12.48 -3.77
C LEU A 530 3.23 -12.74 -3.76
N ASN A 531 2.52 -12.27 -2.74
CA ASN A 531 1.07 -12.40 -2.66
C ASN A 531 0.36 -11.63 -3.78
N PHE A 532 0.87 -10.43 -4.12
CA PHE A 532 0.33 -9.67 -5.23
C PHE A 532 0.47 -10.41 -6.56
N ALA A 533 1.62 -11.02 -6.83
CA ALA A 533 1.86 -11.80 -8.03
C ALA A 533 0.93 -13.02 -8.12
N VAL A 534 0.73 -13.75 -7.01
CA VAL A 534 -0.22 -14.88 -6.93
C VAL A 534 -1.67 -14.43 -7.10
N SER A 535 -1.98 -13.16 -6.82
CA SER A 535 -3.31 -12.60 -7.10
C SER A 535 -3.60 -12.41 -8.60
N GLY A 536 -2.73 -12.90 -9.49
CA GLY A 536 -2.93 -12.91 -10.94
C GLY A 536 -2.52 -11.63 -11.67
N ILE A 537 -2.00 -10.62 -10.95
CA ILE A 537 -1.54 -9.34 -11.51
C ILE A 537 0.00 -9.33 -11.55
N PRO A 538 0.64 -9.46 -12.73
CA PRO A 538 2.05 -9.84 -12.84
C PRO A 538 3.04 -8.68 -12.65
N TYR A 539 2.61 -7.42 -12.84
CA TYR A 539 3.51 -6.26 -12.82
C TYR A 539 3.37 -5.48 -11.52
N TRP A 540 4.45 -5.47 -10.77
CA TRP A 540 4.53 -4.87 -9.46
C TRP A 540 5.89 -4.20 -9.24
N THR A 541 5.90 -3.17 -8.42
CA THR A 541 7.10 -2.51 -7.94
C THR A 541 6.88 -1.96 -6.52
N MET A 542 7.83 -1.21 -6.03
CA MET A 542 7.80 -0.52 -4.74
C MET A 542 8.59 0.77 -4.87
N ASP A 543 8.51 1.63 -3.88
CA ASP A 543 9.42 2.77 -3.75
C ASP A 543 10.77 2.27 -3.23
N ILE A 544 11.75 2.08 -4.13
CA ILE A 544 13.10 1.67 -3.73
C ILE A 544 13.69 2.75 -2.82
N GLY A 545 14.08 2.34 -1.62
CA GLY A 545 14.56 3.22 -0.56
C GLY A 545 13.45 3.70 0.39
N GLY A 546 12.20 3.29 0.19
CA GLY A 546 11.03 3.76 0.92
C GLY A 546 10.60 5.17 0.52
N PHE A 547 9.32 5.49 0.71
CA PHE A 547 8.79 6.83 0.42
C PHE A 547 8.98 7.78 1.60
N CYS A 548 8.45 7.40 2.78
CA CYS A 548 8.52 8.19 4.01
C CYS A 548 9.87 8.02 4.69
N VAL A 549 10.57 9.12 4.95
CA VAL A 549 11.91 9.10 5.52
C VAL A 549 11.89 9.58 6.96
N GLU A 550 12.51 8.82 7.86
CA GLU A 550 12.74 9.27 9.23
C GLU A 550 13.67 10.48 9.27
N LYS A 551 13.34 11.43 10.12
CA LYS A 551 14.12 12.68 10.29
C LYS A 551 15.61 12.43 10.58
N ARG A 552 15.96 11.37 11.29
CA ARG A 552 17.36 11.01 11.60
C ARG A 552 18.21 10.82 10.32
N TYR A 553 17.63 10.25 9.28
CA TYR A 553 18.31 10.05 8.00
C TYR A 553 18.48 11.35 7.22
N GLU A 554 17.44 12.21 7.24
CA GLU A 554 17.56 13.55 6.67
C GLU A 554 18.66 14.38 7.34
N ASP A 555 18.66 14.39 8.67
CA ASP A 555 19.64 15.13 9.46
C ASP A 555 21.06 14.59 9.23
N GLY A 556 21.20 13.26 9.13
CA GLY A 556 22.48 12.62 8.81
C GLY A 556 23.02 13.02 7.43
N GLN A 557 22.17 13.09 6.41
CA GLN A 557 22.60 13.56 5.08
C GLN A 557 22.95 15.07 5.09
N LYS A 558 22.15 15.89 5.75
CA LYS A 558 22.44 17.34 5.88
C LYS A 558 23.78 17.57 6.58
N GLU A 559 24.08 16.80 7.63
CA GLU A 559 25.38 16.86 8.34
C GLU A 559 26.52 16.43 7.40
N PHE A 560 26.36 15.33 6.66
CA PHE A 560 27.34 14.90 5.68
C PHE A 560 27.60 15.95 4.61
N ASN A 561 26.55 16.52 4.03
CA ASN A 561 26.70 17.55 3.00
C ASN A 561 27.42 18.80 3.52
N LYS A 562 27.27 19.11 4.81
CA LYS A 562 27.93 20.26 5.45
C LYS A 562 29.37 20.00 5.86
N THR A 563 29.67 18.79 6.34
CA THR A 563 30.94 18.49 7.03
C THR A 563 31.83 17.47 6.33
N GLY A 564 31.28 16.74 5.36
CA GLY A 564 31.93 15.57 4.74
C GLY A 564 32.03 14.36 5.67
N LYS A 565 31.50 14.42 6.90
CA LYS A 565 31.57 13.35 7.89
C LYS A 565 30.25 12.55 7.91
N GLU A 566 30.37 11.24 7.77
CA GLU A 566 29.26 10.32 7.82
C GLU A 566 28.99 9.89 9.27
N ASN A 567 27.75 10.08 9.75
CA ASN A 567 27.29 9.55 11.03
C ASN A 567 26.68 8.16 10.89
N ALA A 568 26.27 7.54 12.01
CA ALA A 568 25.72 6.18 12.02
C ALA A 568 24.40 6.07 11.23
N ASP A 569 23.51 7.06 11.37
CA ASP A 569 22.22 7.07 10.70
C ASP A 569 22.38 7.17 9.18
N TYR A 570 23.29 8.01 8.72
CA TYR A 570 23.53 8.15 7.28
C TYR A 570 24.20 6.92 6.67
N LYS A 571 25.08 6.21 7.43
CA LYS A 571 25.62 4.90 7.04
C LYS A 571 24.53 3.87 6.87
N GLU A 572 23.64 3.78 7.84
CA GLU A 572 22.50 2.87 7.81
C GLU A 572 21.60 3.16 6.60
N TRP A 573 21.24 4.42 6.36
CA TRP A 573 20.42 4.82 5.23
C TRP A 573 21.05 4.46 3.88
N ARG A 574 22.37 4.63 3.73
CA ARG A 574 23.11 4.20 2.54
C ARG A 574 23.04 2.70 2.33
N GLU A 575 23.26 1.92 3.39
CA GLU A 575 23.19 0.45 3.28
C GLU A 575 21.78 0.00 2.95
N LEU A 576 20.75 0.55 3.61
CA LEU A 576 19.36 0.24 3.35
C LEU A 576 18.99 0.51 1.88
N ASN A 577 19.33 1.69 1.35
CA ASN A 577 19.10 1.98 -0.06
C ASN A 577 19.86 1.02 -0.98
N THR A 578 21.10 0.69 -0.68
CA THR A 578 21.91 -0.25 -1.46
C THR A 578 21.24 -1.62 -1.54
N ARG A 579 20.77 -2.15 -0.40
CA ARG A 579 20.06 -3.44 -0.32
C ARG A 579 18.72 -3.38 -1.05
N TRP A 580 18.03 -2.27 -0.96
CA TRP A 580 16.76 -2.10 -1.64
C TRP A 580 16.92 -2.04 -3.17
N TYR A 581 17.97 -1.39 -3.68
CA TYR A 581 18.30 -1.45 -5.11
C TYR A 581 18.67 -2.86 -5.57
N GLN A 582 19.39 -3.63 -4.75
CA GLN A 582 19.68 -5.04 -5.03
C GLN A 582 18.40 -5.86 -5.17
N PHE A 583 17.47 -5.70 -4.25
CA PHE A 583 16.16 -6.35 -4.31
C PHE A 583 15.36 -5.88 -5.54
N GLY A 584 15.25 -4.59 -5.74
CA GLY A 584 14.46 -4.01 -6.84
C GLY A 584 14.90 -4.45 -8.23
N ALA A 585 16.20 -4.75 -8.43
CA ALA A 585 16.72 -5.25 -9.70
C ALA A 585 16.09 -6.60 -10.11
N PHE A 586 15.54 -7.37 -9.16
CA PHE A 586 14.85 -8.65 -9.35
C PHE A 586 13.34 -8.56 -9.12
N CYS A 587 12.76 -7.36 -9.14
CA CYS A 587 11.32 -7.17 -9.18
C CYS A 587 10.82 -7.08 -10.64
N PRO A 588 9.52 -7.31 -10.90
CA PRO A 588 8.97 -7.14 -12.24
C PRO A 588 9.28 -5.76 -12.84
N LEU A 589 9.17 -4.70 -12.07
CA LEU A 589 9.56 -3.34 -12.45
C LEU A 589 10.59 -2.77 -11.46
N PHE A 590 11.42 -1.83 -11.93
CA PHE A 590 12.58 -1.33 -11.19
C PHE A 590 12.54 0.19 -11.09
N ARG A 591 11.97 0.72 -9.99
CA ARG A 591 11.65 2.13 -9.80
C ARG A 591 12.20 2.65 -8.46
N ALA A 592 13.05 3.68 -8.48
CA ALA A 592 13.38 4.45 -7.29
C ALA A 592 12.42 5.63 -7.13
N HIS A 593 11.93 5.86 -5.92
CA HIS A 593 11.05 6.96 -5.57
C HIS A 593 11.09 7.25 -4.07
N GLY A 594 10.73 8.47 -3.67
CA GLY A 594 10.51 8.85 -2.29
C GLY A 594 10.77 10.32 -2.01
N GLN A 595 10.45 10.71 -0.77
CA GLN A 595 10.73 12.03 -0.22
C GLN A 595 12.24 12.23 -0.02
N TYR A 596 12.64 13.47 0.25
CA TYR A 596 14.03 13.79 0.60
C TYR A 596 14.51 12.99 1.84
N PRO A 597 15.74 12.46 1.83
CA PRO A 597 16.83 12.50 0.85
C PRO A 597 16.53 11.69 -0.42
N PHE A 598 16.76 12.29 -1.59
CA PHE A 598 16.39 11.72 -2.88
C PHE A 598 17.23 10.49 -3.27
N ARG A 599 16.68 9.65 -4.16
CA ARG A 599 17.21 8.31 -4.48
C ARG A 599 18.10 8.25 -5.72
N GLU A 600 18.38 9.39 -6.38
CA GLU A 600 19.41 9.40 -7.41
C GLU A 600 20.74 8.95 -6.78
N VAL A 601 21.46 8.04 -7.45
CA VAL A 601 22.62 7.34 -6.85
C VAL A 601 23.67 8.30 -6.27
N TRP A 602 23.90 9.45 -6.89
CA TRP A 602 24.85 10.47 -6.40
C TRP A 602 24.35 11.23 -5.14
N ASN A 603 23.06 11.18 -4.87
CA ASN A 603 22.47 11.69 -3.61
C ASN A 603 22.60 10.67 -2.47
N ILE A 604 22.66 9.39 -2.80
CA ILE A 604 22.88 8.31 -1.83
C ILE A 604 24.36 8.24 -1.44
N ALA A 605 25.25 8.24 -2.41
CA ALA A 605 26.69 8.13 -2.16
C ALA A 605 27.51 8.82 -3.26
N PRO A 606 28.70 9.36 -2.94
CA PRO A 606 29.59 9.92 -3.95
C PRO A 606 30.18 8.81 -4.82
N GLU A 607 30.62 9.17 -6.03
CA GLU A 607 31.36 8.28 -6.91
C GLU A 607 32.62 7.75 -6.21
N GLY A 608 32.90 6.47 -6.36
CA GLY A 608 33.98 5.76 -5.66
C GLY A 608 33.58 5.16 -4.31
N HIS A 609 32.42 5.52 -3.75
CA HIS A 609 31.89 4.88 -2.55
C HIS A 609 31.30 3.48 -2.89
N PRO A 610 31.46 2.45 -2.03
CA PRO A 610 30.93 1.10 -2.29
C PRO A 610 29.43 1.06 -2.58
N ALA A 611 28.63 1.87 -1.89
CA ALA A 611 27.19 1.98 -2.14
C ALA A 611 26.88 2.48 -3.55
N TYR A 612 27.58 3.53 -4.02
CA TYR A 612 27.47 4.02 -5.39
C TYR A 612 27.78 2.91 -6.40
N SER A 613 28.92 2.26 -6.23
CA SER A 613 29.37 1.20 -7.14
C SER A 613 28.41 0.03 -7.19
N SER A 614 27.83 -0.36 -6.04
CA SER A 614 26.84 -1.42 -5.96
C SER A 614 25.54 -1.04 -6.67
N ILE A 615 25.00 0.14 -6.41
CA ILE A 615 23.75 0.61 -7.05
C ILE A 615 23.93 0.67 -8.57
N VAL A 616 25.03 1.24 -9.05
CA VAL A 616 25.34 1.31 -10.49
C VAL A 616 25.49 -0.09 -11.09
N TYR A 617 26.15 -1.02 -10.37
CA TYR A 617 26.29 -2.41 -10.82
C TYR A 617 24.94 -3.09 -11.00
N TYR A 618 24.04 -3.03 -10.00
CA TYR A 618 22.72 -3.66 -10.08
C TYR A 618 21.82 -2.99 -11.12
N THR A 619 21.94 -1.67 -11.29
CA THR A 619 21.25 -0.97 -12.38
C THR A 619 21.72 -1.49 -13.74
N LYS A 620 23.03 -1.62 -13.99
CA LYS A 620 23.58 -2.19 -15.23
C LYS A 620 23.23 -3.66 -15.40
N LEU A 621 23.25 -4.45 -14.32
CA LEU A 621 22.83 -5.86 -14.32
C LEU A 621 21.40 -6.02 -14.82
N ARG A 622 20.49 -5.14 -14.38
CA ARG A 622 19.10 -5.12 -14.87
C ARG A 622 19.04 -5.05 -16.39
N TYR A 623 19.87 -4.22 -17.01
CA TYR A 623 19.93 -4.11 -18.47
C TYR A 623 20.61 -5.30 -19.14
N THR A 624 21.59 -5.90 -18.51
CA THR A 624 22.18 -7.17 -18.98
C THR A 624 21.13 -8.28 -19.01
N MET A 625 20.24 -8.31 -18.02
CA MET A 625 19.12 -9.26 -17.95
C MET A 625 17.91 -8.89 -18.82
N MET A 626 17.92 -7.74 -19.53
CA MET A 626 16.75 -7.25 -20.26
C MET A 626 16.15 -8.27 -21.25
N PRO A 627 16.94 -9.03 -22.04
CA PRO A 627 16.37 -10.07 -22.89
C PRO A 627 15.55 -11.11 -22.11
N TYR A 628 16.09 -11.56 -20.97
CA TYR A 628 15.41 -12.49 -20.08
C TYR A 628 14.12 -11.88 -19.50
N ILE A 629 14.20 -10.68 -18.95
CA ILE A 629 13.06 -9.99 -18.31
C ILE A 629 11.95 -9.71 -19.31
N TYR A 630 12.30 -9.28 -20.52
CA TYR A 630 11.29 -9.01 -21.55
C TYR A 630 10.68 -10.30 -22.11
N SER A 631 11.43 -11.41 -22.10
CA SER A 631 10.87 -12.74 -22.40
C SER A 631 9.86 -13.16 -21.34
N LEU A 632 10.12 -12.89 -20.05
CA LEU A 632 9.12 -13.12 -18.98
C LEU A 632 7.85 -12.30 -19.19
N ALA A 633 7.96 -11.05 -19.63
CA ALA A 633 6.81 -10.24 -20.00
C ALA A 633 6.02 -10.85 -21.17
N GLY A 634 6.71 -11.46 -22.14
CA GLY A 634 6.11 -12.25 -23.21
C GLY A 634 5.36 -13.47 -22.67
N MET A 635 6.02 -14.26 -21.81
CA MET A 635 5.39 -15.43 -21.16
C MET A 635 4.14 -15.05 -20.35
N THR A 636 4.15 -13.89 -19.70
CA THR A 636 2.97 -13.37 -18.98
C THR A 636 1.76 -13.18 -19.89
N TYR A 637 1.96 -12.79 -21.15
CA TYR A 637 0.89 -12.62 -22.12
C TYR A 637 0.51 -13.93 -22.82
N PHE A 638 1.51 -14.72 -23.25
CA PHE A 638 1.26 -15.92 -24.05
C PHE A 638 0.84 -17.11 -23.20
N ASP A 639 1.45 -17.26 -22.01
CA ASP A 639 1.39 -18.46 -21.18
C ASP A 639 0.81 -18.18 -19.78
N ASP A 640 0.29 -16.96 -19.51
CA ASP A 640 -0.21 -16.50 -18.21
C ASP A 640 0.81 -16.62 -17.06
N TYR A 641 2.09 -16.58 -17.39
CA TYR A 641 3.20 -16.81 -16.46
C TYR A 641 3.31 -15.73 -15.38
N THR A 642 3.76 -16.13 -14.18
CA THR A 642 4.04 -15.24 -13.04
C THR A 642 5.51 -14.92 -12.95
N ILE A 643 5.90 -13.63 -13.03
CA ILE A 643 7.32 -13.21 -13.10
C ILE A 643 8.04 -13.38 -11.76
N MET A 644 7.43 -12.87 -10.67
CA MET A 644 7.93 -12.97 -9.31
C MET A 644 7.17 -14.08 -8.59
N ARG A 645 7.81 -15.24 -8.40
CA ARG A 645 7.15 -16.49 -8.01
C ARG A 645 7.53 -16.89 -6.59
N PRO A 646 6.58 -17.08 -5.67
CA PRO A 646 6.90 -17.73 -4.41
C PRO A 646 7.37 -19.17 -4.65
N LEU A 647 8.25 -19.67 -3.80
CA LEU A 647 8.85 -20.99 -3.99
C LEU A 647 7.82 -22.13 -4.02
N VAL A 648 6.66 -21.93 -3.40
CA VAL A 648 5.56 -22.91 -3.40
C VAL A 648 5.02 -23.20 -4.82
N MET A 649 5.16 -22.28 -5.77
CA MET A 649 4.74 -22.53 -7.17
C MET A 649 5.63 -23.52 -7.91
N ASP A 650 6.92 -23.55 -7.57
CA ASP A 650 7.93 -24.34 -8.29
C ASP A 650 8.41 -25.57 -7.52
N PHE A 651 8.24 -25.61 -6.20
CA PHE A 651 8.73 -26.67 -5.31
C PHE A 651 7.62 -27.30 -4.47
N THR A 652 6.49 -27.61 -5.08
CA THR A 652 5.23 -28.04 -4.44
C THR A 652 5.38 -29.29 -3.58
N ALA A 653 6.37 -30.17 -3.86
CA ALA A 653 6.63 -31.37 -3.08
C ALA A 653 7.30 -31.12 -1.71
N ASP A 654 7.87 -29.93 -1.49
CA ASP A 654 8.51 -29.57 -0.23
C ASP A 654 7.63 -28.63 0.60
N THR A 655 6.94 -29.18 1.58
CA THR A 655 6.02 -28.42 2.46
C THR A 655 6.70 -27.29 3.24
N LYS A 656 8.04 -27.28 3.35
CA LYS A 656 8.78 -26.18 4.01
C LYS A 656 8.61 -24.86 3.26
N VAL A 657 8.45 -24.92 1.93
CA VAL A 657 8.30 -23.71 1.10
C VAL A 657 6.97 -22.98 1.33
N ASN A 658 5.97 -23.63 1.93
CA ASN A 658 4.67 -23.02 2.20
C ASN A 658 4.75 -21.72 3.03
N ASN A 659 5.81 -21.58 3.84
CA ASN A 659 6.00 -20.43 4.73
C ASN A 659 7.27 -19.63 4.42
N ILE A 660 7.96 -19.90 3.30
CA ILE A 660 9.12 -19.09 2.88
C ILE A 660 8.63 -17.81 2.21
N SER A 661 8.68 -16.70 2.95
CA SER A 661 8.16 -15.39 2.55
C SER A 661 9.23 -14.43 2.01
N ASP A 662 10.50 -14.83 2.01
CA ASP A 662 11.65 -13.94 1.86
C ASP A 662 12.68 -14.43 0.82
N GLN A 663 12.31 -15.45 0.07
CA GLN A 663 12.99 -15.95 -1.12
C GLN A 663 11.98 -16.24 -2.22
N PHE A 664 12.38 -16.02 -3.46
CA PHE A 664 11.49 -16.23 -4.60
C PHE A 664 12.25 -16.56 -5.89
N MET A 665 11.54 -17.16 -6.83
CA MET A 665 12.03 -17.30 -8.21
C MET A 665 11.68 -16.03 -9.00
N PHE A 666 12.65 -15.49 -9.70
CA PHE A 666 12.49 -14.45 -10.70
C PHE A 666 12.53 -15.09 -12.08
N GLY A 667 11.36 -15.46 -12.58
CA GLY A 667 11.25 -16.35 -13.71
C GLY A 667 11.78 -17.77 -13.41
N PRO A 668 11.97 -18.63 -14.43
CA PRO A 668 12.31 -20.02 -14.23
C PRO A 668 13.78 -20.28 -13.87
N ALA A 669 14.69 -19.29 -14.01
CA ALA A 669 16.12 -19.52 -13.96
C ALA A 669 16.85 -18.85 -12.79
N LEU A 670 16.26 -17.88 -12.11
CA LEU A 670 16.94 -17.09 -11.08
C LEU A 670 16.18 -17.16 -9.77
N MET A 671 16.89 -17.51 -8.68
CA MET A 671 16.37 -17.41 -7.32
C MET A 671 16.93 -16.15 -6.67
N ALA A 672 16.07 -15.33 -6.06
CA ALA A 672 16.44 -14.13 -5.33
C ALA A 672 16.21 -14.33 -3.83
N ALA A 673 17.19 -13.89 -3.04
CA ALA A 673 17.14 -13.89 -1.57
C ALA A 673 17.63 -12.51 -1.07
N PRO A 674 16.73 -11.50 -0.98
CA PRO A 674 17.11 -10.15 -0.59
C PRO A 674 17.69 -10.08 0.83
N VAL A 675 18.72 -9.29 1.04
CA VAL A 675 19.29 -9.00 2.37
C VAL A 675 18.54 -7.80 2.95
N TYR A 676 17.84 -7.99 4.04
CA TYR A 676 16.96 -7.00 4.68
C TYR A 676 17.32 -6.71 6.16
N GLU A 677 18.57 -6.97 6.55
CA GLU A 677 19.08 -6.66 7.89
C GLU A 677 20.32 -5.79 7.81
N TYR A 678 20.35 -4.72 8.63
CA TYR A 678 21.49 -3.83 8.70
C TYR A 678 22.76 -4.57 9.14
N GLY A 679 23.83 -4.34 8.42
CA GLY A 679 25.12 -4.96 8.72
C GLY A 679 25.29 -6.42 8.30
N ALA A 680 24.23 -7.09 7.83
CA ALA A 680 24.33 -8.46 7.33
C ALA A 680 25.23 -8.58 6.11
N ARG A 681 26.09 -9.60 6.04
CA ARG A 681 27.02 -9.87 4.94
C ARG A 681 26.77 -11.21 4.25
N THR A 682 25.97 -12.05 4.87
CA THR A 682 25.55 -13.37 4.37
C THR A 682 24.08 -13.57 4.70
N ARG A 683 23.47 -14.48 3.95
CA ARG A 683 22.11 -14.92 4.17
C ARG A 683 21.98 -16.40 3.85
#